data_e41780c6330b37e683837863077a5583
#
_entry.id   e41780c6330b37e683837863077a5583
#
_cell.length_a   1.000
_cell.length_b   1.000
_cell.length_c   1.000
_cell.angle_alpha   90.00
_cell.angle_beta   90.00
_cell.angle_gamma   90.00
#
_symmetry.space_group_name_H-M   'P 1'
#
loop_
_entity.id
_entity.type
_entity.pdbx_description
1 polymer ?
#
loop_
_entity_poly.entity_id
_entity_poly.type
_entity_poly.pdbx_seq_one_letter_code
_entity_poly.pdbx_strand_id
1 'polypeptide(L)'
;MRKRKMFPFLAAGIVALASCNTPQKEVVKIAAINPANMDTTVAAGTDFYEYACGGWIKNNPLKPEYARFGTFDQLLENNQEQLRVLIEELSATPHEAGSVAGKIGALYAMGLDSTKLNADGVAPIKEELAAINALATKSDVSKMVATLHKEGMAPFFALFVGADEKNSAMNIVQLYQAGIGMGDRDYYLLEDEGSAKMRDAYRAYINKLFTLAGSSLEQADAAVDAVMKIEKAIAEISYGREDLRDSQKNYNKLPYEDFKKIESPLDWDVYFESMGLAGLKELDAKQINFYKDMSEALRNTTVDEQKYYLAFNLLSAAAPYLSDDFVDADFEFYGKVMSGKQEQQPRWKRSLNTVNGALGEAVGEMYVEKYFPASSKEKMLTLVGNLQTALSERINGLEWMSDTTKAKAQEKLAAFTVKIGYPDKWRDYSGLEIKDDSYWANVRRSNIFDMAYQLADVDKPVDKSRWHMNPQTVNAYYNPTTNEICFPAAILQPPFFNPDADDAVNYGAIGVVIGHEMTHGFDDQGRNYDKDGNLIDWWTAEDAVRFKERADKLVDQYDQIIVIDTLHANGRFTLGENIADHGGLLVAHQAYLNSLKGKETPAPIDGFTNEQRFFLGYATLWGQNIRPEEIRRRTKIDPHSLGKWRVNAALRNIAPFYAAFDIKEGDPMFMAPADRVVIW
;
A
#
# COMPACT_ATOMS: atom_id res chain seq x y z
N MET A 1 35.54 30.54 -77.50
CA MET A 1 36.89 31.25 -77.60
C MET A 1 37.29 31.65 -76.16
N ARG A 2 38.48 31.22 -75.83
CA ARG A 2 39.47 31.76 -74.84
C ARG A 2 38.97 32.28 -73.47
N LYS A 3 39.24 31.52 -72.37
CA LYS A 3 40.43 31.58 -71.51
C LYS A 3 40.65 32.94 -70.83
N ARG A 4 40.57 32.95 -69.47
CA ARG A 4 41.71 33.07 -68.53
C ARG A 4 41.26 33.17 -67.08
N LYS A 5 41.80 32.32 -66.32
CA LYS A 5 42.26 32.21 -64.96
C LYS A 5 42.66 33.50 -64.23
N MET A 6 42.37 33.61 -62.97
CA MET A 6 43.38 33.84 -61.87
C MET A 6 42.77 33.76 -60.50
N PHE A 7 43.38 32.96 -59.66
CA PHE A 7 43.44 32.93 -58.16
C PHE A 7 44.53 33.92 -57.75
N PRO A 8 44.73 34.19 -56.41
CA PRO A 8 44.07 33.93 -55.10
C PRO A 8 44.02 35.18 -54.21
N PHE A 9 43.37 35.06 -53.04
CA PHE A 9 43.91 35.53 -51.80
C PHE A 9 43.15 34.90 -50.62
N LEU A 10 43.85 34.09 -49.80
CA LEU A 10 43.48 33.64 -48.49
C LEU A 10 43.41 34.82 -47.53
N ALA A 11 42.28 34.93 -46.80
CA ALA A 11 42.25 35.62 -45.50
C ALA A 11 41.66 34.64 -44.48
N ALA A 12 42.55 34.13 -43.64
CA ALA A 12 42.19 33.29 -42.50
C ALA A 12 41.55 34.15 -41.44
N GLY A 13 40.22 34.02 -41.32
CA GLY A 13 39.47 34.54 -40.16
C GLY A 13 39.45 33.50 -39.07
N ILE A 14 40.18 33.74 -37.98
CA ILE A 14 40.12 32.96 -36.74
C ILE A 14 38.75 33.25 -36.11
N VAL A 15 37.82 32.32 -36.21
CA VAL A 15 36.60 32.30 -35.40
C VAL A 15 36.97 31.72 -34.05
N ALA A 16 37.16 32.57 -33.04
CA ALA A 16 37.24 32.16 -31.66
C ALA A 16 35.86 31.60 -31.22
N LEU A 17 35.76 30.27 -31.18
CA LEU A 17 34.67 29.58 -30.50
C LEU A 17 34.81 29.89 -29.00
N ALA A 18 34.08 30.88 -28.52
CA ALA A 18 33.79 31.04 -27.09
C ALA A 18 32.93 29.84 -26.68
N SER A 19 33.55 28.80 -26.12
CA SER A 19 32.83 27.74 -25.40
C SER A 19 32.18 28.38 -24.17
N CYS A 20 30.88 28.59 -24.24
CA CYS A 20 30.08 28.85 -23.06
C CYS A 20 30.15 27.58 -22.19
N ASN A 21 31.07 27.57 -21.24
CA ASN A 21 30.99 26.69 -20.09
C ASN A 21 29.76 27.12 -19.28
N THR A 22 28.61 26.54 -19.57
CA THR A 22 27.52 26.46 -18.60
C THR A 22 28.09 25.69 -17.41
N PRO A 23 28.06 26.24 -16.19
CA PRO A 23 28.48 25.46 -15.02
C PRO A 23 27.57 24.25 -14.96
N GLN A 24 28.12 23.04 -15.18
CA GLN A 24 27.47 21.81 -14.76
C GLN A 24 27.17 22.00 -13.27
N LYS A 25 25.87 22.02 -12.93
CA LYS A 25 25.48 21.88 -11.53
C LYS A 25 26.20 20.61 -11.04
N GLU A 26 27.13 20.78 -10.11
CA GLU A 26 27.70 19.65 -9.39
C GLU A 26 26.52 18.80 -8.89
N VAL A 27 26.40 17.60 -9.38
CA VAL A 27 25.46 16.61 -8.84
C VAL A 27 25.95 16.34 -7.42
N VAL A 28 25.25 16.89 -6.45
CA VAL A 28 25.55 16.66 -5.04
C VAL A 28 25.35 15.16 -4.82
N LYS A 29 26.44 14.41 -4.66
CA LYS A 29 26.38 12.98 -4.34
C LYS A 29 25.71 12.83 -2.99
N ILE A 30 24.61 12.08 -2.97
CA ILE A 30 23.91 11.75 -1.71
C ILE A 30 24.81 10.78 -0.96
N ALA A 31 25.23 11.14 0.25
CA ALA A 31 26.03 10.27 1.10
C ALA A 31 25.25 8.99 1.39
N ALA A 32 25.90 7.84 1.22
CA ALA A 32 25.29 6.53 1.44
C ALA A 32 24.83 6.34 2.91
N ILE A 33 25.68 6.74 3.85
CA ILE A 33 25.35 6.91 5.27
C ILE A 33 25.63 8.37 5.62
N ASN A 34 24.64 9.05 6.18
CA ASN A 34 24.81 10.42 6.66
C ASN A 34 24.99 10.41 8.19
N PRO A 35 26.19 10.68 8.74
CA PRO A 35 26.39 10.70 10.19
C PRO A 35 25.50 11.67 10.96
N ALA A 36 25.02 12.74 10.32
CA ALA A 36 24.08 13.69 10.94
C ALA A 36 22.69 13.07 11.21
N ASN A 37 22.37 11.94 10.60
CA ASN A 37 21.14 11.20 10.86
C ASN A 37 21.24 10.30 12.11
N MET A 38 22.45 10.11 12.65
CA MET A 38 22.71 9.25 13.80
C MET A 38 22.66 10.05 15.10
N ASP A 39 22.37 9.37 16.20
CA ASP A 39 22.61 9.85 17.56
C ASP A 39 23.64 8.95 18.27
N THR A 40 24.91 9.31 18.14
CA THR A 40 26.02 8.55 18.74
C THR A 40 26.14 8.74 20.26
N THR A 41 25.29 9.55 20.89
CA THR A 41 25.20 9.65 22.36
C THR A 41 24.47 8.45 22.96
N VAL A 42 23.69 7.73 22.15
CA VAL A 42 23.06 6.47 22.50
C VAL A 42 23.93 5.33 21.99
N ALA A 43 24.22 4.34 22.85
CA ALA A 43 25.00 3.18 22.42
C ALA A 43 24.15 2.26 21.51
N ALA A 44 24.76 1.68 20.48
CA ALA A 44 24.10 0.73 19.58
C ALA A 44 23.46 -0.46 20.30
N GLY A 45 24.09 -0.92 21.41
CA GLY A 45 23.58 -2.00 22.27
C GLY A 45 22.42 -1.58 23.18
N THR A 46 22.14 -0.28 23.31
CA THR A 46 21.02 0.23 24.12
C THR A 46 19.76 0.36 23.29
N ASP A 47 19.82 1.06 22.18
CA ASP A 47 18.71 1.30 21.24
C ASP A 47 19.29 1.56 19.85
N PHE A 48 19.30 0.55 19.00
CA PHE A 48 19.95 0.68 17.69
C PHE A 48 19.18 1.60 16.76
N TYR A 49 17.86 1.64 16.88
CA TYR A 49 17.04 2.57 16.11
C TYR A 49 17.37 4.04 16.44
N GLU A 50 17.49 4.36 17.71
CA GLU A 50 17.86 5.71 18.14
C GLU A 50 19.31 6.02 17.74
N TYR A 51 20.25 5.07 17.91
CA TYR A 51 21.64 5.21 17.47
C TYR A 51 21.73 5.55 15.98
N ALA A 52 20.98 4.83 15.12
CA ALA A 52 21.07 4.99 13.67
C ALA A 52 20.24 6.13 13.11
N CYS A 53 19.09 6.45 13.74
CA CYS A 53 18.07 7.37 13.21
C CYS A 53 17.79 8.59 14.10
N GLY A 54 18.31 8.67 15.32
CA GLY A 54 17.96 9.71 16.29
C GLY A 54 18.25 11.13 15.81
N GLY A 55 19.35 11.32 15.09
CA GLY A 55 19.68 12.59 14.46
C GLY A 55 18.66 12.96 13.36
N TRP A 56 18.28 11.98 12.51
CA TRP A 56 17.26 12.19 11.48
C TRP A 56 15.91 12.58 12.11
N ILE A 57 15.48 11.84 13.12
CA ILE A 57 14.21 12.08 13.86
C ILE A 57 14.18 13.50 14.42
N LYS A 58 15.28 13.92 15.06
CA LYS A 58 15.43 15.27 15.65
C LYS A 58 15.41 16.38 14.58
N ASN A 59 16.04 16.13 13.43
CA ASN A 59 16.17 17.13 12.36
C ASN A 59 14.94 17.20 11.44
N ASN A 60 14.02 16.24 11.51
CA ASN A 60 12.81 16.17 10.69
C ASN A 60 11.55 16.10 11.58
N PRO A 61 11.24 17.16 12.35
CA PRO A 61 10.01 17.19 13.16
C PRO A 61 8.79 17.07 12.26
N LEU A 62 7.71 16.47 12.81
CA LEU A 62 6.45 16.32 12.08
C LEU A 62 5.89 17.68 11.67
N LYS A 63 5.68 17.84 10.37
CA LYS A 63 4.90 18.95 9.83
C LYS A 63 3.42 18.76 10.17
N PRO A 64 2.62 19.85 10.25
CA PRO A 64 1.22 19.76 10.65
C PRO A 64 0.36 18.82 9.78
N GLU A 65 0.64 18.76 8.48
CA GLU A 65 -0.10 17.95 7.50
C GLU A 65 0.20 16.44 7.55
N TYR A 66 1.14 16.00 8.40
CA TYR A 66 1.52 14.61 8.51
C TYR A 66 1.08 13.97 9.84
N ALA A 67 0.51 12.78 9.78
CA ALA A 67 0.30 11.90 10.94
C ALA A 67 1.58 11.13 11.28
N ARG A 68 2.36 10.80 10.25
CA ARG A 68 3.67 10.15 10.27
C ARG A 68 4.53 10.78 9.18
N PHE A 69 5.82 10.94 9.45
CA PHE A 69 6.81 11.33 8.45
C PHE A 69 8.11 10.57 8.70
N GLY A 70 8.53 9.80 7.73
CA GLY A 70 9.72 8.98 7.78
C GLY A 70 10.47 9.01 6.45
N THR A 71 11.48 8.15 6.34
CA THR A 71 12.32 8.04 5.14
C THR A 71 11.50 7.67 3.89
N PHE A 72 10.49 6.79 4.04
CA PHE A 72 9.53 6.48 2.97
C PHE A 72 8.73 7.72 2.54
N ASP A 73 8.27 8.50 3.53
CA ASP A 73 7.46 9.69 3.25
C ASP A 73 8.31 10.79 2.61
N GLN A 74 9.59 10.88 2.95
CA GLN A 74 10.53 11.80 2.30
C GLN A 74 10.74 11.45 0.82
N LEU A 75 10.92 10.16 0.51
CA LEU A 75 11.02 9.73 -0.89
C LEU A 75 9.68 9.97 -1.64
N LEU A 76 8.56 9.73 -0.98
CA LEU A 76 7.23 10.04 -1.55
C LEU A 76 7.07 11.53 -1.84
N GLU A 77 7.50 12.45 -0.94
CA GLU A 77 7.47 13.89 -1.21
C GLU A 77 8.31 14.27 -2.44
N ASN A 78 9.54 13.73 -2.54
CA ASN A 78 10.38 13.96 -3.71
C ASN A 78 9.72 13.47 -4.99
N ASN A 79 9.10 12.31 -4.95
CA ASN A 79 8.34 11.73 -6.06
C ASN A 79 7.13 12.61 -6.42
N GLN A 80 6.36 13.09 -5.44
CA GLN A 80 5.23 13.99 -5.67
C GLN A 80 5.65 15.30 -6.34
N GLU A 81 6.79 15.87 -5.98
CA GLU A 81 7.32 17.06 -6.67
C GLU A 81 7.74 16.77 -8.12
N GLN A 82 8.33 15.59 -8.39
CA GLN A 82 8.63 15.17 -9.76
C GLN A 82 7.35 15.02 -10.60
N LEU A 83 6.33 14.38 -10.05
CA LEU A 83 5.03 14.22 -10.69
C LEU A 83 4.30 15.55 -10.85
N ARG A 84 4.41 16.44 -9.87
CA ARG A 84 3.84 17.79 -9.95
C ARG A 84 4.38 18.55 -11.15
N VAL A 85 5.69 18.60 -11.33
CA VAL A 85 6.32 19.26 -12.49
C VAL A 85 5.83 18.67 -13.79
N LEU A 86 5.74 17.34 -13.88
CA LEU A 86 5.26 16.64 -15.06
C LEU A 86 3.79 17.01 -15.39
N ILE A 87 2.91 16.96 -14.39
CA ILE A 87 1.46 17.18 -14.59
C ILE A 87 1.12 18.65 -14.79
N GLU A 88 1.84 19.57 -14.15
CA GLU A 88 1.69 21.00 -14.40
C GLU A 88 2.09 21.38 -15.83
N GLU A 89 3.14 20.78 -16.39
CA GLU A 89 3.50 20.92 -17.81
C GLU A 89 2.35 20.47 -18.73
N LEU A 90 1.72 19.31 -18.41
CA LEU A 90 0.57 18.81 -19.17
C LEU A 90 -0.67 19.71 -19.01
N SER A 91 -0.94 20.20 -17.81
CA SER A 91 -2.08 21.09 -17.57
C SER A 91 -1.97 22.45 -18.27
N ALA A 92 -0.74 22.94 -18.44
CA ALA A 92 -0.47 24.24 -19.09
C ALA A 92 -0.40 24.16 -20.63
N THR A 93 -0.35 22.97 -21.22
CA THR A 93 -0.16 22.77 -22.66
C THR A 93 -1.45 22.30 -23.32
N PRO A 94 -1.86 22.88 -24.46
CA PRO A 94 -2.99 22.37 -25.23
C PRO A 94 -2.73 20.95 -25.76
N HIS A 95 -3.70 20.06 -25.59
CA HIS A 95 -3.64 18.68 -26.07
C HIS A 95 -4.80 18.37 -27.01
N GLU A 96 -4.65 17.32 -27.81
CA GLU A 96 -5.78 16.78 -28.58
C GLU A 96 -6.93 16.38 -27.64
N ALA A 97 -8.16 16.62 -28.09
CA ALA A 97 -9.34 16.26 -27.33
C ALA A 97 -9.37 14.76 -27.06
N GLY A 98 -9.54 14.38 -25.79
CA GLY A 98 -9.60 12.99 -25.38
C GLY A 98 -8.26 12.26 -25.29
N SER A 99 -7.12 12.94 -25.56
CA SER A 99 -5.80 12.35 -25.33
C SER A 99 -5.56 12.09 -23.83
N VAL A 100 -4.73 11.09 -23.50
CA VAL A 100 -4.39 10.76 -22.10
C VAL A 100 -3.75 11.95 -21.40
N ALA A 101 -2.84 12.65 -22.06
CA ALA A 101 -2.21 13.86 -21.53
C ALA A 101 -3.23 14.96 -21.21
N GLY A 102 -4.21 15.17 -22.12
CA GLY A 102 -5.31 16.11 -21.89
C GLY A 102 -6.21 15.71 -20.72
N LYS A 103 -6.51 14.41 -20.56
CA LYS A 103 -7.29 13.88 -19.41
C LYS A 103 -6.58 14.14 -18.09
N ILE A 104 -5.28 13.87 -17.99
CA ILE A 104 -4.44 14.11 -16.82
C ILE A 104 -4.46 15.59 -16.43
N GLY A 105 -4.14 16.48 -17.40
CA GLY A 105 -4.12 17.92 -17.17
C GLY A 105 -5.47 18.49 -16.75
N ALA A 106 -6.56 18.06 -17.43
CA ALA A 106 -7.91 18.51 -17.12
C ALA A 106 -8.36 18.09 -15.70
N LEU A 107 -8.15 16.84 -15.34
CA LEU A 107 -8.54 16.33 -14.02
C LEU A 107 -7.74 17.03 -12.90
N TYR A 108 -6.45 17.26 -13.12
CA TYR A 108 -5.61 18.01 -12.17
C TYR A 108 -6.09 19.45 -11.99
N ALA A 109 -6.37 20.15 -13.08
CA ALA A 109 -6.85 21.53 -13.07
C ALA A 109 -8.18 21.67 -12.32
N MET A 110 -9.12 20.72 -12.51
CA MET A 110 -10.41 20.71 -11.79
C MET A 110 -10.22 20.59 -10.27
N GLY A 111 -9.29 19.76 -9.82
CA GLY A 111 -9.00 19.61 -8.38
C GLY A 111 -8.35 20.86 -7.78
N LEU A 112 -7.71 21.71 -8.59
CA LEU A 112 -7.13 22.99 -8.16
C LEU A 112 -8.14 24.15 -8.11
N ASP A 113 -9.24 24.07 -8.85
CA ASP A 113 -10.23 25.14 -8.97
C ASP A 113 -11.17 25.22 -7.75
N SER A 114 -10.63 25.74 -6.63
CA SER A 114 -11.42 25.92 -5.40
C SER A 114 -12.61 26.85 -5.59
N THR A 115 -12.54 27.80 -6.52
CA THR A 115 -13.63 28.74 -6.78
C THR A 115 -14.84 28.00 -7.35
N LYS A 116 -14.63 27.13 -8.35
CA LYS A 116 -15.68 26.31 -8.91
C LYS A 116 -16.20 25.29 -7.92
N LEU A 117 -15.32 24.57 -7.20
CA LEU A 117 -15.69 23.58 -6.21
C LEU A 117 -16.57 24.19 -5.11
N ASN A 118 -16.22 25.38 -4.61
CA ASN A 118 -17.03 26.08 -3.62
C ASN A 118 -18.36 26.61 -4.17
N ALA A 119 -18.40 27.04 -5.44
CA ALA A 119 -19.63 27.45 -6.09
C ALA A 119 -20.58 26.28 -6.36
N ASP A 120 -20.05 25.11 -6.74
CA ASP A 120 -20.81 23.90 -6.99
C ASP A 120 -21.39 23.31 -5.69
N GLY A 121 -20.66 23.39 -4.56
CA GLY A 121 -21.11 22.91 -3.26
C GLY A 121 -21.53 21.44 -3.32
N VAL A 122 -22.77 21.15 -2.91
CA VAL A 122 -23.39 19.82 -2.93
C VAL A 122 -24.05 19.47 -4.28
N ALA A 123 -24.11 20.42 -5.21
CA ALA A 123 -24.83 20.22 -6.49
C ALA A 123 -24.38 18.97 -7.28
N PRO A 124 -23.08 18.60 -7.29
CA PRO A 124 -22.61 17.45 -8.04
C PRO A 124 -23.19 16.09 -7.64
N ILE A 125 -23.78 15.97 -6.44
CA ILE A 125 -24.35 14.70 -5.92
C ILE A 125 -25.86 14.76 -5.68
N LYS A 126 -26.53 15.86 -6.06
CA LYS A 126 -27.97 16.02 -5.78
C LYS A 126 -28.86 15.00 -6.46
N GLU A 127 -28.52 14.61 -7.68
CA GLU A 127 -29.30 13.62 -8.43
C GLU A 127 -29.20 12.25 -7.78
N GLU A 128 -28.01 11.85 -7.35
CA GLU A 128 -27.76 10.59 -6.67
C GLU A 128 -28.45 10.56 -5.29
N LEU A 129 -28.38 11.65 -4.52
CA LEU A 129 -29.10 11.76 -3.26
C LEU A 129 -30.62 11.67 -3.47
N ALA A 130 -31.15 12.28 -4.53
CA ALA A 130 -32.56 12.18 -4.88
C ALA A 130 -32.96 10.74 -5.26
N ALA A 131 -32.10 10.04 -6.01
CA ALA A 131 -32.30 8.64 -6.36
C ALA A 131 -32.31 7.73 -5.12
N ILE A 132 -31.39 7.94 -4.17
CA ILE A 132 -31.38 7.22 -2.89
C ILE A 132 -32.65 7.50 -2.09
N ASN A 133 -33.10 8.74 -2.00
CA ASN A 133 -34.30 9.11 -1.27
C ASN A 133 -35.57 8.52 -1.88
N ALA A 134 -35.58 8.19 -3.18
CA ALA A 134 -36.73 7.60 -3.87
C ALA A 134 -36.85 6.08 -3.70
N LEU A 135 -35.87 5.39 -3.07
CA LEU A 135 -35.91 3.95 -2.84
C LEU A 135 -37.16 3.57 -2.01
N ALA A 136 -37.83 2.49 -2.39
CA ALA A 136 -39.03 2.06 -1.71
C ALA A 136 -39.05 0.57 -1.34
N THR A 137 -38.30 -0.24 -2.07
CA THR A 137 -38.28 -1.70 -1.95
C THR A 137 -36.90 -2.26 -1.73
N LYS A 138 -36.83 -3.49 -1.25
CA LYS A 138 -35.57 -4.28 -1.17
C LYS A 138 -34.86 -4.36 -2.54
N SER A 139 -35.62 -4.52 -3.61
CA SER A 139 -35.08 -4.55 -4.98
C SER A 139 -34.43 -3.21 -5.36
N ASP A 140 -35.05 -2.08 -4.99
CA ASP A 140 -34.47 -0.77 -5.26
C ASP A 140 -33.17 -0.56 -4.49
N VAL A 141 -33.14 -0.96 -3.21
CA VAL A 141 -31.93 -0.94 -2.39
C VAL A 141 -30.83 -1.78 -3.02
N SER A 142 -31.14 -2.99 -3.49
CA SER A 142 -30.15 -3.89 -4.12
C SER A 142 -29.54 -3.30 -5.40
N LYS A 143 -30.37 -2.63 -6.23
CA LYS A 143 -29.90 -1.91 -7.43
C LYS A 143 -28.99 -0.74 -7.05
N MET A 144 -29.37 0.02 -6.02
CA MET A 144 -28.57 1.16 -5.56
C MET A 144 -27.23 0.70 -4.99
N VAL A 145 -27.19 -0.37 -4.19
CA VAL A 145 -25.93 -0.96 -3.70
C VAL A 145 -25.03 -1.34 -4.88
N ALA A 146 -25.56 -1.98 -5.92
CA ALA A 146 -24.78 -2.30 -7.12
C ALA A 146 -24.27 -1.04 -7.85
N THR A 147 -25.07 0.03 -7.89
CA THR A 147 -24.65 1.31 -8.46
C THR A 147 -23.49 1.90 -7.68
N LEU A 148 -23.61 1.97 -6.35
CA LEU A 148 -22.56 2.52 -5.48
C LEU A 148 -21.26 1.67 -5.53
N HIS A 149 -21.39 0.34 -5.63
CA HIS A 149 -20.21 -0.53 -5.82
C HIS A 149 -19.48 -0.24 -7.15
N LYS A 150 -20.22 -0.04 -8.24
CA LYS A 150 -19.60 0.35 -9.53
C LYS A 150 -18.92 1.72 -9.45
N GLU A 151 -19.38 2.58 -8.57
CA GLU A 151 -18.83 3.92 -8.34
C GLU A 151 -17.70 3.94 -7.29
N GLY A 152 -17.23 2.76 -6.83
CA GLY A 152 -16.08 2.62 -5.93
C GLY A 152 -16.42 2.73 -4.44
N MET A 153 -17.69 2.74 -4.06
CA MET A 153 -18.14 2.66 -2.67
C MET A 153 -18.39 1.20 -2.28
N ALA A 154 -18.50 0.90 -0.98
CA ALA A 154 -18.69 -0.46 -0.50
C ALA A 154 -19.73 -0.58 0.62
N PRO A 155 -20.98 -0.09 0.43
CA PRO A 155 -22.03 -0.27 1.43
C PRO A 155 -22.35 -1.75 1.61
N PHE A 156 -22.55 -2.19 2.86
CA PHE A 156 -22.80 -3.54 3.34
C PHE A 156 -21.67 -4.54 3.14
N PHE A 157 -21.04 -4.60 1.97
CA PHE A 157 -19.93 -5.48 1.63
C PHE A 157 -19.16 -4.91 0.43
N ALA A 158 -18.03 -5.53 0.06
CA ALA A 158 -17.28 -5.20 -1.13
C ALA A 158 -17.33 -6.35 -2.15
N LEU A 159 -17.23 -6.02 -3.44
CA LEU A 159 -17.06 -6.96 -4.54
C LEU A 159 -15.80 -6.60 -5.33
N PHE A 160 -15.00 -7.60 -5.66
CA PHE A 160 -13.89 -7.46 -6.59
C PHE A 160 -13.70 -8.74 -7.42
N VAL A 161 -12.88 -8.67 -8.45
CA VAL A 161 -12.54 -9.80 -9.31
C VAL A 161 -11.03 -10.03 -9.19
N GLY A 162 -10.65 -11.26 -8.89
CA GLY A 162 -9.25 -11.65 -8.77
C GLY A 162 -9.08 -13.15 -8.94
N ALA A 163 -7.84 -13.61 -8.83
CA ALA A 163 -7.53 -15.04 -8.99
C ALA A 163 -8.30 -15.88 -7.96
N ASP A 164 -8.86 -17.00 -8.41
CA ASP A 164 -9.37 -18.06 -7.52
C ASP A 164 -8.20 -18.70 -6.79
N GLU A 165 -8.12 -18.53 -5.48
CA GLU A 165 -6.96 -18.98 -4.70
C GLU A 165 -6.67 -20.47 -4.79
N LYS A 166 -7.65 -21.34 -5.12
CA LYS A 166 -7.42 -22.77 -5.37
C LYS A 166 -7.35 -23.16 -6.85
N ASN A 167 -7.52 -22.17 -7.75
CA ASN A 167 -7.30 -22.28 -9.18
C ASN A 167 -6.75 -20.97 -9.72
N SER A 168 -5.56 -20.62 -9.30
CA SER A 168 -4.93 -19.30 -9.50
C SER A 168 -4.75 -18.89 -10.97
N ALA A 169 -4.95 -19.83 -11.90
CA ALA A 169 -4.94 -19.53 -13.33
C ALA A 169 -6.21 -18.82 -13.83
N MET A 170 -7.30 -18.80 -13.04
CA MET A 170 -8.60 -18.26 -13.41
C MET A 170 -9.05 -17.18 -12.43
N ASN A 171 -9.71 -16.14 -12.95
CA ASN A 171 -10.34 -15.12 -12.13
C ASN A 171 -11.74 -15.56 -11.69
N ILE A 172 -12.12 -15.14 -10.49
CA ILE A 172 -13.43 -15.37 -9.88
C ILE A 172 -13.95 -14.09 -9.23
N VAL A 173 -15.28 -13.94 -9.15
CA VAL A 173 -15.91 -12.91 -8.31
C VAL A 173 -15.67 -13.24 -6.85
N GLN A 174 -15.22 -12.27 -6.08
CA GLN A 174 -14.96 -12.38 -4.65
C GLN A 174 -15.79 -11.35 -3.90
N LEU A 175 -16.45 -11.79 -2.85
CA LEU A 175 -17.16 -10.92 -1.92
C LEU A 175 -16.38 -10.83 -0.61
N TYR A 176 -16.27 -9.62 -0.05
CA TYR A 176 -15.52 -9.35 1.16
C TYR A 176 -16.33 -8.50 2.12
N GLN A 177 -16.21 -8.75 3.43
CA GLN A 177 -16.85 -7.94 4.44
C GLN A 177 -16.43 -6.47 4.33
N ALA A 178 -17.39 -5.56 4.39
CA ALA A 178 -17.18 -4.11 4.36
C ALA A 178 -18.40 -3.39 4.94
N GLY A 179 -18.51 -2.09 4.77
CA GLY A 179 -19.69 -1.31 5.12
C GLY A 179 -19.63 -0.61 6.47
N ILE A 180 -18.43 -0.46 7.06
CA ILE A 180 -18.19 0.30 8.29
C ILE A 180 -17.21 1.46 8.03
N GLY A 181 -17.59 2.69 8.39
CA GLY A 181 -16.81 3.87 8.02
C GLY A 181 -15.61 4.17 8.93
N MET A 182 -15.59 3.66 10.16
CA MET A 182 -14.42 3.81 11.05
C MET A 182 -13.28 2.80 10.76
N GLY A 183 -13.46 1.92 9.76
CA GLY A 183 -12.41 1.05 9.23
C GLY A 183 -12.04 -0.19 10.07
N ASP A 184 -12.47 -0.27 11.33
CA ASP A 184 -12.32 -1.45 12.16
C ASP A 184 -13.53 -1.65 13.09
N ARG A 185 -13.93 -2.94 13.27
CA ARG A 185 -15.06 -3.33 14.11
C ARG A 185 -14.91 -2.89 15.56
N ASP A 186 -13.69 -2.89 16.06
CA ASP A 186 -13.39 -2.60 17.47
C ASP A 186 -13.78 -1.17 17.87
N TYR A 187 -13.76 -0.20 16.96
CA TYR A 187 -14.25 1.15 17.24
C TYR A 187 -15.76 1.19 17.57
N TYR A 188 -16.54 0.22 17.05
CA TYR A 188 -17.98 0.11 17.34
C TYR A 188 -18.29 -0.71 18.59
N LEU A 189 -17.43 -1.68 18.94
CA LEU A 189 -17.73 -2.75 19.90
C LEU A 189 -17.04 -2.58 21.24
N LEU A 190 -15.85 -1.96 21.28
CA LEU A 190 -15.12 -1.77 22.53
C LEU A 190 -15.66 -0.58 23.32
N GLU A 191 -15.72 -0.76 24.66
CA GLU A 191 -16.24 0.25 25.59
C GLU A 191 -15.15 1.10 26.26
N ASP A 192 -13.90 1.06 25.71
CA ASP A 192 -12.82 1.93 26.19
C ASP A 192 -13.05 3.40 25.80
N GLU A 193 -12.41 4.30 26.56
CA GLU A 193 -12.55 5.75 26.40
C GLU A 193 -12.15 6.23 24.97
N GLY A 194 -11.13 5.61 24.38
CA GLY A 194 -10.66 5.96 23.03
C GLY A 194 -11.69 5.60 21.99
N SER A 195 -12.27 4.41 22.04
CA SER A 195 -13.33 3.96 21.13
C SER A 195 -14.62 4.78 21.31
N ALA A 196 -14.97 5.14 22.55
CA ALA A 196 -16.11 6.01 22.82
C ALA A 196 -15.92 7.42 22.18
N LYS A 197 -14.79 8.05 22.38
CA LYS A 197 -14.45 9.34 21.75
C LYS A 197 -14.48 9.26 20.22
N MET A 198 -14.01 8.14 19.65
CA MET A 198 -14.05 7.93 18.21
C MET A 198 -15.49 7.88 17.71
N ARG A 199 -16.39 7.14 18.39
CA ARG A 199 -17.82 7.08 18.03
C ARG A 199 -18.49 8.46 18.14
N ASP A 200 -18.19 9.25 19.17
CA ASP A 200 -18.76 10.58 19.33
C ASP A 200 -18.34 11.52 18.20
N ALA A 201 -17.06 11.50 17.84
CA ALA A 201 -16.54 12.30 16.71
C ALA A 201 -17.14 11.84 15.37
N TYR A 202 -17.33 10.54 15.18
CA TYR A 202 -17.95 9.99 13.98
C TYR A 202 -19.41 10.37 13.86
N ARG A 203 -20.18 10.34 14.96
CA ARG A 203 -21.56 10.86 14.98
C ARG A 203 -21.63 12.34 14.58
N ALA A 204 -20.68 13.14 15.07
CA ALA A 204 -20.60 14.56 14.70
C ALA A 204 -20.27 14.75 13.20
N TYR A 205 -19.39 13.91 12.65
CA TYR A 205 -19.06 13.90 11.22
C TYR A 205 -20.29 13.56 10.36
N ILE A 206 -21.00 12.49 10.68
CA ILE A 206 -22.24 12.11 9.97
C ILE A 206 -23.23 13.28 9.98
N ASN A 207 -23.53 13.84 11.15
CA ASN A 207 -24.46 14.97 11.29
C ASN A 207 -24.02 16.16 10.43
N LYS A 208 -22.71 16.49 10.46
CA LYS A 208 -22.14 17.60 9.68
C LYS A 208 -22.35 17.41 8.18
N LEU A 209 -22.10 16.21 7.63
CA LEU A 209 -22.27 15.95 6.21
C LEU A 209 -23.74 16.10 5.76
N PHE A 210 -24.68 15.55 6.53
CA PHE A 210 -26.11 15.71 6.22
C PHE A 210 -26.57 17.17 6.32
N THR A 211 -26.09 17.91 7.30
CA THR A 211 -26.38 19.34 7.45
C THR A 211 -25.83 20.13 6.25
N LEU A 212 -24.59 19.86 5.81
CA LEU A 212 -24.01 20.48 4.61
C LEU A 212 -24.78 20.13 3.33
N ALA A 213 -25.35 18.92 3.28
CA ALA A 213 -26.21 18.49 2.18
C ALA A 213 -27.61 19.12 2.20
N GLY A 214 -27.93 19.92 3.21
CA GLY A 214 -29.22 20.66 3.32
C GLY A 214 -30.31 19.93 4.10
N SER A 215 -29.99 18.89 4.84
CA SER A 215 -30.92 18.21 5.75
C SER A 215 -31.29 19.11 6.94
N SER A 216 -32.52 18.99 7.46
CA SER A 216 -32.87 19.59 8.74
C SER A 216 -32.11 18.92 9.88
N LEU A 217 -32.03 19.58 11.06
CA LEU A 217 -31.41 19.00 12.24
C LEU A 217 -32.01 17.64 12.61
N GLU A 218 -33.34 17.52 12.58
CA GLU A 218 -34.05 16.27 12.85
C GLU A 218 -33.67 15.15 11.86
N GLN A 219 -33.55 15.48 10.57
CA GLN A 219 -33.12 14.52 9.54
C GLN A 219 -31.65 14.12 9.71
N ALA A 220 -30.77 15.07 10.06
CA ALA A 220 -29.35 14.79 10.31
C ALA A 220 -29.16 13.89 11.55
N ASP A 221 -29.93 14.12 12.63
CA ASP A 221 -29.89 13.27 13.82
C ASP A 221 -30.45 11.87 13.53
N ALA A 222 -31.55 11.76 12.77
CA ALA A 222 -32.08 10.47 12.33
C ALA A 222 -31.08 9.70 11.45
N ALA A 223 -30.34 10.40 10.59
CA ALA A 223 -29.27 9.81 9.79
C ALA A 223 -28.13 9.27 10.66
N VAL A 224 -27.68 10.03 11.68
CA VAL A 224 -26.68 9.57 12.66
C VAL A 224 -27.13 8.25 13.29
N ASP A 225 -28.37 8.19 13.80
CA ASP A 225 -28.86 7.00 14.48
C ASP A 225 -28.98 5.80 13.53
N ALA A 226 -29.45 6.02 12.29
CA ALA A 226 -29.57 4.98 11.27
C ALA A 226 -28.19 4.42 10.85
N VAL A 227 -27.24 5.31 10.55
CA VAL A 227 -25.88 4.91 10.15
C VAL A 227 -25.20 4.13 11.26
N MET A 228 -25.19 4.67 12.49
CA MET A 228 -24.57 4.01 13.64
C MET A 228 -25.20 2.66 13.97
N LYS A 229 -26.53 2.53 13.84
CA LYS A 229 -27.26 1.27 14.04
C LYS A 229 -26.81 0.22 13.01
N ILE A 230 -26.79 0.59 11.72
CA ILE A 230 -26.45 -0.33 10.63
C ILE A 230 -24.98 -0.73 10.72
N GLU A 231 -24.06 0.23 10.87
CA GLU A 231 -22.63 -0.06 10.93
C GLU A 231 -22.24 -0.86 12.17
N LYS A 232 -22.86 -0.61 13.33
CA LYS A 232 -22.66 -1.44 14.51
C LYS A 232 -23.11 -2.88 14.29
N ALA A 233 -24.28 -3.09 13.67
CA ALA A 233 -24.77 -4.43 13.33
C ALA A 233 -23.82 -5.16 12.37
N ILE A 234 -23.27 -4.44 11.38
CA ILE A 234 -22.23 -4.98 10.47
C ILE A 234 -20.94 -5.31 11.23
N ALA A 235 -20.50 -4.44 12.15
CA ALA A 235 -19.31 -4.67 12.96
C ALA A 235 -19.43 -5.93 13.83
N GLU A 236 -20.61 -6.18 14.39
CA GLU A 236 -20.88 -7.36 15.24
C GLU A 236 -20.68 -8.69 14.49
N ILE A 237 -21.03 -8.76 13.21
CA ILE A 237 -20.87 -9.96 12.37
C ILE A 237 -19.55 -10.01 11.60
N SER A 238 -18.75 -8.95 11.64
CA SER A 238 -17.48 -8.87 10.93
C SER A 238 -16.41 -9.70 11.63
N TYR A 239 -15.52 -10.31 10.84
CA TYR A 239 -14.32 -11.00 11.34
C TYR A 239 -13.31 -10.01 11.89
N GLY A 240 -12.55 -10.39 12.91
CA GLY A 240 -11.43 -9.61 13.43
C GLY A 240 -10.21 -9.68 12.51
N ARG A 241 -9.25 -8.78 12.72
CA ARG A 241 -8.06 -8.63 11.86
C ARG A 241 -7.22 -9.89 11.72
N GLU A 242 -7.06 -10.67 12.79
CA GLU A 242 -6.33 -11.94 12.76
C GLU A 242 -7.03 -12.97 11.86
N ASP A 243 -8.36 -13.10 12.00
CA ASP A 243 -9.17 -14.00 11.18
C ASP A 243 -9.15 -13.62 9.70
N LEU A 244 -9.10 -12.33 9.38
CA LEU A 244 -9.05 -11.82 8.00
C LEU A 244 -7.72 -12.18 7.30
N ARG A 245 -6.67 -12.48 8.04
CA ARG A 245 -5.39 -12.92 7.48
C ARG A 245 -5.35 -14.40 7.13
N ASP A 246 -6.21 -15.23 7.70
CA ASP A 246 -6.22 -16.68 7.46
C ASP A 246 -6.84 -17.01 6.10
N SER A 247 -6.00 -17.21 5.08
CA SER A 247 -6.43 -17.52 3.71
C SER A 247 -7.28 -18.78 3.62
N GLN A 248 -6.99 -19.81 4.44
CA GLN A 248 -7.77 -21.04 4.44
C GLN A 248 -9.19 -20.83 4.99
N LYS A 249 -9.32 -20.05 6.07
CA LYS A 249 -10.60 -19.68 6.68
C LYS A 249 -11.44 -18.80 5.76
N ASN A 250 -10.77 -17.94 4.98
CA ASN A 250 -11.41 -16.97 4.10
C ASN A 250 -11.66 -17.48 2.68
N TYR A 251 -11.30 -18.70 2.33
CA TYR A 251 -11.64 -19.29 1.04
C TYR A 251 -12.94 -20.09 1.15
N ASN A 252 -14.02 -19.55 0.60
CA ASN A 252 -15.36 -20.11 0.68
C ASN A 252 -16.06 -20.08 -0.70
N LYS A 253 -15.41 -20.69 -1.70
CA LYS A 253 -15.97 -20.81 -3.05
C LYS A 253 -17.21 -21.73 -3.05
N LEU A 254 -18.29 -21.24 -3.66
CA LEU A 254 -19.53 -22.00 -3.81
C LEU A 254 -20.28 -21.63 -5.10
N PRO A 255 -21.18 -22.52 -5.60
CA PRO A 255 -22.07 -22.18 -6.70
C PRO A 255 -22.96 -20.99 -6.33
N TYR A 256 -23.22 -20.11 -7.29
CA TYR A 256 -24.12 -18.97 -7.09
C TYR A 256 -25.53 -19.40 -6.63
N GLU A 257 -26.05 -20.50 -7.19
CA GLU A 257 -27.35 -21.08 -6.81
C GLU A 257 -27.41 -21.52 -5.33
N ASP A 258 -26.29 -21.78 -4.69
CA ASP A 258 -26.21 -22.08 -3.26
C ASP A 258 -26.02 -20.80 -2.43
N PHE A 259 -25.21 -19.86 -2.93
CA PHE A 259 -25.01 -18.55 -2.27
C PHE A 259 -26.32 -17.77 -2.16
N LYS A 260 -27.12 -17.69 -3.22
CA LYS A 260 -28.37 -16.93 -3.22
C LYS A 260 -29.47 -17.48 -2.31
N LYS A 261 -29.30 -18.72 -1.80
CA LYS A 261 -30.20 -19.30 -0.76
C LYS A 261 -29.90 -18.74 0.63
N ILE A 262 -28.73 -18.11 0.81
CA ILE A 262 -28.41 -17.40 2.06
C ILE A 262 -29.36 -16.21 2.18
N GLU A 263 -30.13 -16.21 3.27
CA GLU A 263 -31.07 -15.12 3.55
C GLU A 263 -30.30 -13.80 3.67
N SER A 264 -30.79 -12.76 3.03
CA SER A 264 -30.11 -11.46 2.97
C SER A 264 -31.11 -10.31 2.98
N PRO A 265 -30.78 -9.15 3.53
CA PRO A 265 -31.55 -7.91 3.35
C PRO A 265 -31.54 -7.43 1.90
N LEU A 266 -30.64 -7.95 1.05
CA LEU A 266 -30.52 -7.64 -0.37
C LEU A 266 -31.11 -8.77 -1.24
N ASP A 267 -31.61 -8.42 -2.40
CA ASP A 267 -31.99 -9.33 -3.47
C ASP A 267 -30.74 -9.61 -4.33
N TRP A 268 -30.16 -10.81 -4.17
CA TRP A 268 -28.92 -11.17 -4.83
C TRP A 268 -29.06 -11.24 -6.36
N ASP A 269 -30.17 -11.74 -6.88
CA ASP A 269 -30.38 -11.82 -8.34
C ASP A 269 -30.42 -10.40 -8.93
N VAL A 270 -31.15 -9.49 -8.31
CA VAL A 270 -31.20 -8.07 -8.71
C VAL A 270 -29.84 -7.38 -8.60
N TYR A 271 -29.11 -7.65 -7.52
CA TYR A 271 -27.79 -7.07 -7.31
C TYR A 271 -26.80 -7.51 -8.41
N PHE A 272 -26.63 -8.83 -8.62
CA PHE A 272 -25.69 -9.34 -9.60
C PHE A 272 -26.08 -9.01 -11.04
N GLU A 273 -27.37 -9.00 -11.37
CA GLU A 273 -27.85 -8.51 -12.67
C GLU A 273 -27.47 -7.04 -12.87
N SER A 274 -27.65 -6.20 -11.84
CA SER A 274 -27.30 -4.78 -11.86
C SER A 274 -25.80 -4.55 -11.96
N MET A 275 -24.97 -5.44 -11.42
CA MET A 275 -23.50 -5.43 -11.60
C MET A 275 -23.08 -5.85 -13.02
N GLY A 276 -23.99 -6.36 -13.86
CA GLY A 276 -23.68 -6.92 -15.17
C GLY A 276 -23.19 -8.37 -15.10
N LEU A 277 -23.46 -9.07 -14.01
CA LEU A 277 -23.07 -10.45 -13.73
C LEU A 277 -24.26 -11.42 -13.82
N ALA A 278 -25.25 -11.14 -14.69
CA ALA A 278 -26.30 -12.07 -15.00
C ALA A 278 -25.72 -13.41 -15.50
N GLY A 279 -26.10 -14.51 -14.84
CA GLY A 279 -25.56 -15.84 -15.17
C GLY A 279 -24.25 -16.19 -14.49
N LEU A 280 -23.87 -15.46 -13.42
CA LEU A 280 -22.78 -15.84 -12.53
C LEU A 280 -22.93 -17.29 -12.09
N LYS A 281 -21.87 -18.11 -12.23
CA LYS A 281 -21.93 -19.55 -11.93
C LYS A 281 -21.48 -19.84 -10.51
N GLU A 282 -20.39 -19.22 -10.08
CA GLU A 282 -19.74 -19.45 -8.80
C GLU A 282 -19.05 -18.17 -8.33
N LEU A 283 -18.83 -18.05 -7.05
CA LEU A 283 -18.13 -16.96 -6.41
C LEU A 283 -17.41 -17.44 -5.15
N ASP A 284 -16.47 -16.64 -4.65
CA ASP A 284 -15.85 -16.84 -3.34
C ASP A 284 -16.42 -15.83 -2.34
N ALA A 285 -17.21 -16.29 -1.38
CA ALA A 285 -17.71 -15.49 -0.27
C ALA A 285 -16.69 -15.52 0.89
N LYS A 286 -15.66 -14.69 0.81
CA LYS A 286 -14.48 -14.72 1.69
C LYS A 286 -14.81 -14.99 3.16
N GLN A 287 -15.68 -14.21 3.76
CA GLN A 287 -16.13 -14.36 5.15
C GLN A 287 -17.56 -14.91 5.15
N ILE A 288 -17.74 -16.19 4.83
CA ILE A 288 -19.07 -16.79 4.59
C ILE A 288 -20.06 -16.58 5.75
N ASN A 289 -19.61 -16.59 6.99
CA ASN A 289 -20.50 -16.38 8.13
C ASN A 289 -21.01 -14.94 8.20
N PHE A 290 -20.23 -13.96 7.75
CA PHE A 290 -20.69 -12.58 7.62
C PHE A 290 -21.98 -12.50 6.76
N TYR A 291 -22.03 -13.21 5.64
CA TYR A 291 -23.20 -13.24 4.76
C TYR A 291 -24.35 -14.03 5.36
N LYS A 292 -24.09 -15.12 6.08
CA LYS A 292 -25.12 -15.92 6.76
C LYS A 292 -25.79 -15.14 7.89
N ASP A 293 -25.05 -14.32 8.61
CA ASP A 293 -25.53 -13.58 9.77
C ASP A 293 -26.13 -12.21 9.40
N MET A 294 -25.90 -11.73 8.16
CA MET A 294 -26.30 -10.39 7.71
C MET A 294 -27.83 -10.17 7.77
N SER A 295 -28.63 -11.17 7.43
CA SER A 295 -30.11 -11.05 7.47
C SER A 295 -30.62 -10.83 8.88
N GLU A 296 -30.09 -11.59 9.84
CA GLU A 296 -30.46 -11.46 11.25
C GLU A 296 -29.95 -10.11 11.82
N ALA A 297 -28.71 -9.73 11.53
CA ALA A 297 -28.10 -8.49 12.01
C ALA A 297 -28.89 -7.25 11.55
N LEU A 298 -29.37 -7.27 10.31
CA LEU A 298 -30.07 -6.12 9.70
C LEU A 298 -31.59 -6.24 9.64
N ARG A 299 -32.21 -7.31 10.21
CA ARG A 299 -33.66 -7.56 10.13
C ARG A 299 -34.53 -6.44 10.68
N ASN A 300 -34.00 -5.68 11.64
CA ASN A 300 -34.70 -4.57 12.29
C ASN A 300 -34.42 -3.21 11.62
N THR A 301 -33.77 -3.20 10.46
CA THR A 301 -33.53 -1.97 9.69
C THR A 301 -34.64 -1.75 8.67
N THR A 302 -35.18 -0.53 8.64
CA THR A 302 -36.18 -0.12 7.66
C THR A 302 -35.48 0.34 6.36
N VAL A 303 -36.27 0.42 5.26
CA VAL A 303 -35.78 1.01 4.00
C VAL A 303 -35.34 2.46 4.22
N ASP A 304 -36.05 3.22 5.06
CA ASP A 304 -35.73 4.62 5.34
C ASP A 304 -34.39 4.74 6.08
N GLU A 305 -34.06 3.85 7.03
CA GLU A 305 -32.74 3.80 7.67
C GLU A 305 -31.66 3.41 6.67
N GLN A 306 -31.94 2.48 5.76
CA GLN A 306 -31.00 2.10 4.69
C GLN A 306 -30.74 3.25 3.72
N LYS A 307 -31.73 4.11 3.40
CA LYS A 307 -31.51 5.34 2.63
C LYS A 307 -30.48 6.26 3.30
N TYR A 308 -30.61 6.51 4.61
CA TYR A 308 -29.65 7.32 5.34
C TYR A 308 -28.24 6.72 5.28
N TYR A 309 -28.13 5.41 5.44
CA TYR A 309 -26.85 4.72 5.36
C TYR A 309 -26.22 4.81 3.96
N LEU A 310 -26.99 4.58 2.89
CA LEU A 310 -26.49 4.70 1.52
C LEU A 310 -26.14 6.15 1.16
N ALA A 311 -26.96 7.12 1.61
CA ALA A 311 -26.69 8.55 1.43
C ALA A 311 -25.40 8.96 2.17
N PHE A 312 -25.17 8.44 3.37
CA PHE A 312 -23.92 8.66 4.09
C PHE A 312 -22.71 8.12 3.34
N ASN A 313 -22.79 6.89 2.80
CA ASN A 313 -21.70 6.31 1.99
C ASN A 313 -21.37 7.22 0.79
N LEU A 314 -22.39 7.75 0.10
CA LEU A 314 -22.20 8.69 -1.00
C LEU A 314 -21.58 10.01 -0.52
N LEU A 315 -22.13 10.62 0.54
CA LEU A 315 -21.64 11.88 1.09
C LEU A 315 -20.20 11.80 1.55
N SER A 316 -19.85 10.73 2.28
CA SER A 316 -18.49 10.50 2.76
C SER A 316 -17.49 10.27 1.61
N ALA A 317 -17.87 9.48 0.60
CA ALA A 317 -17.03 9.25 -0.57
C ALA A 317 -16.84 10.50 -1.43
N ALA A 318 -17.84 11.36 -1.53
CA ALA A 318 -17.80 12.58 -2.32
C ALA A 318 -17.12 13.76 -1.59
N ALA A 319 -17.16 13.79 -0.25
CA ALA A 319 -16.72 14.92 0.56
C ALA A 319 -15.32 15.48 0.17
N PRO A 320 -14.28 14.66 -0.12
CA PRO A 320 -12.97 15.16 -0.53
C PRO A 320 -12.95 15.90 -1.87
N TYR A 321 -14.01 15.79 -2.67
CA TYR A 321 -14.12 16.30 -4.05
C TYR A 321 -15.16 17.40 -4.23
N LEU A 322 -15.80 17.85 -3.14
CA LEU A 322 -16.80 18.91 -3.11
C LEU A 322 -16.22 20.24 -2.61
N SER A 323 -17.05 21.13 -2.06
CA SER A 323 -16.60 22.40 -1.49
C SER A 323 -15.70 22.23 -0.27
N ASP A 324 -14.99 23.31 0.09
CA ASP A 324 -14.07 23.29 1.23
C ASP A 324 -14.76 22.90 2.54
N ASP A 325 -16.04 23.27 2.75
CA ASP A 325 -16.81 22.84 3.94
C ASP A 325 -16.92 21.31 4.07
N PHE A 326 -17.12 20.60 2.95
CA PHE A 326 -17.14 19.13 2.94
C PHE A 326 -15.76 18.53 3.14
N VAL A 327 -14.75 19.09 2.46
CA VAL A 327 -13.33 18.70 2.61
C VAL A 327 -12.88 18.88 4.06
N ASP A 328 -13.25 19.98 4.69
CA ASP A 328 -12.92 20.27 6.08
C ASP A 328 -13.63 19.33 7.05
N ALA A 329 -14.89 18.99 6.79
CA ALA A 329 -15.62 18.01 7.60
C ALA A 329 -14.97 16.61 7.53
N ASP A 330 -14.57 16.16 6.36
CA ASP A 330 -13.84 14.92 6.16
C ASP A 330 -12.48 14.93 6.90
N PHE A 331 -11.75 16.03 6.77
CA PHE A 331 -10.44 16.19 7.42
C PHE A 331 -10.55 16.25 8.95
N GLU A 332 -11.56 16.93 9.51
CA GLU A 332 -11.77 16.99 10.96
C GLU A 332 -11.92 15.59 11.57
N PHE A 333 -12.59 14.67 10.88
CA PHE A 333 -12.72 13.30 11.37
C PHE A 333 -11.53 12.41 10.98
N TYR A 334 -11.33 12.15 9.69
CA TYR A 334 -10.29 11.18 9.24
C TYR A 334 -8.87 11.71 9.37
N GLY A 335 -8.67 13.01 9.19
CA GLY A 335 -7.38 13.67 9.35
C GLY A 335 -7.01 13.90 10.81
N LYS A 336 -7.82 14.66 11.53
CA LYS A 336 -7.48 15.09 12.90
C LYS A 336 -7.78 14.02 13.94
N VAL A 337 -9.03 13.55 14.03
CA VAL A 337 -9.43 12.64 15.12
C VAL A 337 -8.78 11.27 14.95
N MET A 338 -8.87 10.67 13.76
CA MET A 338 -8.37 9.32 13.55
C MET A 338 -6.85 9.23 13.46
N SER A 339 -6.19 10.19 12.81
CA SER A 339 -4.75 10.10 12.53
C SER A 339 -3.89 11.20 13.16
N GLY A 340 -4.51 12.18 13.85
CA GLY A 340 -3.80 13.21 14.58
C GLY A 340 -3.18 14.32 13.74
N LYS A 341 -3.44 14.39 12.42
CA LYS A 341 -3.01 15.50 11.57
C LYS A 341 -3.56 16.84 12.10
N GLN A 342 -2.82 17.90 11.92
CA GLN A 342 -3.22 19.23 12.40
C GLN A 342 -3.72 20.13 11.28
N GLU A 343 -3.21 19.94 10.06
CA GLU A 343 -3.56 20.70 8.87
C GLU A 343 -3.81 19.76 7.68
N GLN A 344 -4.67 20.22 6.76
CA GLN A 344 -4.93 19.51 5.51
C GLN A 344 -3.71 19.59 4.58
N GLN A 345 -3.49 18.56 3.79
CA GLN A 345 -2.48 18.60 2.74
C GLN A 345 -2.79 19.69 1.71
N PRO A 346 -1.77 20.33 1.12
CA PRO A 346 -1.95 21.31 0.05
C PRO A 346 -2.84 20.75 -1.08
N ARG A 347 -3.69 21.61 -1.66
CA ARG A 347 -4.66 21.21 -2.70
C ARG A 347 -3.99 20.52 -3.90
N TRP A 348 -2.81 20.96 -4.31
CA TRP A 348 -2.09 20.34 -5.40
C TRP A 348 -1.72 18.85 -5.12
N LYS A 349 -1.34 18.51 -3.87
CA LYS A 349 -1.07 17.11 -3.48
C LYS A 349 -2.35 16.27 -3.54
N ARG A 350 -3.47 16.82 -3.07
CA ARG A 350 -4.76 16.14 -3.14
C ARG A 350 -5.21 15.92 -4.58
N SER A 351 -5.08 16.93 -5.45
CA SER A 351 -5.39 16.81 -6.88
C SER A 351 -4.47 15.82 -7.59
N LEU A 352 -3.17 15.83 -7.26
CA LEU A 352 -2.20 14.85 -7.76
C LEU A 352 -2.61 13.41 -7.39
N ASN A 353 -3.02 13.19 -6.14
CA ASN A 353 -3.48 11.87 -5.68
C ASN A 353 -4.72 11.40 -6.45
N THR A 354 -5.66 12.29 -6.76
CA THR A 354 -6.83 11.97 -7.58
C THR A 354 -6.43 11.56 -9.00
N VAL A 355 -5.50 12.29 -9.61
CA VAL A 355 -4.98 11.92 -10.94
C VAL A 355 -4.26 10.57 -10.91
N ASN A 356 -3.44 10.31 -9.89
CA ASN A 356 -2.79 9.02 -9.69
C ASN A 356 -3.79 7.87 -9.47
N GLY A 357 -4.91 8.12 -8.80
CA GLY A 357 -5.98 7.15 -8.64
C GLY A 357 -6.69 6.84 -9.96
N ALA A 358 -7.00 7.88 -10.75
CA ALA A 358 -7.81 7.76 -11.96
C ALA A 358 -7.01 7.27 -13.19
N LEU A 359 -5.74 7.69 -13.33
CA LEU A 359 -4.92 7.52 -14.54
C LEU A 359 -3.51 7.01 -14.18
N GLY A 360 -3.39 6.19 -13.14
CA GLY A 360 -2.13 5.85 -12.48
C GLY A 360 -1.08 5.24 -13.40
N GLU A 361 -1.40 4.25 -14.23
CA GLU A 361 -0.42 3.66 -15.14
C GLU A 361 0.00 4.64 -16.24
N ALA A 362 -0.91 5.49 -16.73
CA ALA A 362 -0.57 6.50 -17.72
C ALA A 362 0.39 7.57 -17.17
N VAL A 363 0.17 8.00 -15.91
CA VAL A 363 1.13 8.86 -15.20
C VAL A 363 2.45 8.13 -14.99
N GLY A 364 2.39 6.83 -14.67
CA GLY A 364 3.54 5.96 -14.50
C GLY A 364 4.40 5.84 -15.76
N GLU A 365 3.80 5.71 -16.93
CA GLU A 365 4.50 5.68 -18.22
C GLU A 365 5.33 6.96 -18.43
N MET A 366 4.70 8.12 -18.26
CA MET A 366 5.38 9.42 -18.38
C MET A 366 6.48 9.62 -17.31
N TYR A 367 6.25 9.10 -16.09
CA TYR A 367 7.19 9.16 -15.00
C TYR A 367 8.47 8.37 -15.31
N VAL A 368 8.35 7.12 -15.76
CA VAL A 368 9.51 6.26 -16.01
C VAL A 368 10.33 6.73 -17.22
N GLU A 369 9.68 7.28 -18.25
CA GLU A 369 10.38 7.88 -19.38
C GLU A 369 11.34 9.00 -18.96
N LYS A 370 10.93 9.80 -17.94
CA LYS A 370 11.71 10.96 -17.48
C LYS A 370 12.69 10.63 -16.35
N TYR A 371 12.33 9.71 -15.43
CA TYR A 371 13.03 9.55 -14.16
C TYR A 371 13.61 8.16 -13.89
N PHE A 372 13.36 7.16 -14.72
CA PHE A 372 13.85 5.80 -14.49
C PHE A 372 14.68 5.27 -15.65
N PRO A 373 16.03 5.35 -15.61
CA PRO A 373 16.89 4.88 -16.68
C PRO A 373 16.92 3.34 -16.76
N ALA A 374 16.97 2.80 -17.97
CA ALA A 374 17.01 1.35 -18.23
C ALA A 374 18.16 0.62 -17.50
N SER A 375 19.32 1.28 -17.31
CA SER A 375 20.44 0.73 -16.55
C SER A 375 20.13 0.41 -15.08
N SER A 376 19.16 1.09 -14.48
CA SER A 376 18.69 0.78 -13.12
C SER A 376 17.95 -0.55 -13.07
N LYS A 377 17.14 -0.87 -14.09
CA LYS A 377 16.43 -2.15 -14.18
C LYS A 377 17.40 -3.33 -14.23
N GLU A 378 18.49 -3.24 -15.00
CA GLU A 378 19.52 -4.30 -15.11
C GLU A 378 20.27 -4.55 -13.80
N LYS A 379 20.67 -3.47 -13.11
CA LYS A 379 21.33 -3.58 -11.79
C LYS A 379 20.41 -4.25 -10.78
N MET A 380 19.14 -3.90 -10.79
CA MET A 380 18.15 -4.48 -9.87
C MET A 380 17.89 -5.96 -10.17
N LEU A 381 17.80 -6.38 -11.44
CA LEU A 381 17.66 -7.78 -11.80
C LEU A 381 18.85 -8.61 -11.30
N THR A 382 20.07 -8.07 -11.39
CA THR A 382 21.28 -8.70 -10.86
C THR A 382 21.19 -8.87 -9.34
N LEU A 383 20.76 -7.83 -8.63
CA LEU A 383 20.59 -7.87 -7.16
C LEU A 383 19.53 -8.90 -6.75
N VAL A 384 18.38 -8.94 -7.42
CA VAL A 384 17.33 -9.94 -7.19
C VAL A 384 17.86 -11.36 -7.38
N GLY A 385 18.61 -11.62 -8.46
CA GLY A 385 19.22 -12.93 -8.70
C GLY A 385 20.19 -13.36 -7.59
N ASN A 386 20.96 -12.42 -7.04
CA ASN A 386 21.87 -12.68 -5.91
C ASN A 386 21.09 -13.04 -4.64
N LEU A 387 19.96 -12.36 -4.38
CA LEU A 387 19.10 -12.66 -3.24
C LEU A 387 18.36 -13.99 -3.40
N GLN A 388 17.88 -14.33 -4.61
CA GLN A 388 17.31 -15.65 -4.89
C GLN A 388 18.33 -16.78 -4.61
N THR A 389 19.57 -16.60 -5.02
CA THR A 389 20.67 -17.54 -4.73
C THR A 389 20.88 -17.68 -3.22
N ALA A 390 20.94 -16.55 -2.50
CA ALA A 390 21.13 -16.56 -1.05
C ALA A 390 19.95 -17.22 -0.31
N LEU A 391 18.71 -16.96 -0.71
CA LEU A 391 17.52 -17.60 -0.12
C LEU A 391 17.53 -19.11 -0.39
N SER A 392 17.92 -19.54 -1.60
CA SER A 392 18.09 -20.96 -1.95
C SER A 392 19.14 -21.64 -1.06
N GLU A 393 20.32 -21.00 -0.85
CA GLU A 393 21.36 -21.51 0.06
C GLU A 393 20.83 -21.63 1.50
N ARG A 394 20.08 -20.65 1.99
CA ARG A 394 19.51 -20.66 3.33
C ARG A 394 18.47 -21.75 3.50
N ILE A 395 17.52 -21.92 2.57
CA ILE A 395 16.52 -23.01 2.59
C ILE A 395 17.23 -24.35 2.70
N ASN A 396 18.26 -24.61 1.88
CA ASN A 396 19.03 -25.84 1.93
C ASN A 396 19.73 -26.06 3.28
N GLY A 397 20.18 -24.98 3.94
CA GLY A 397 20.84 -25.01 5.23
C GLY A 397 19.93 -25.17 6.44
N LEU A 398 18.60 -25.12 6.31
CA LEU A 398 17.67 -25.23 7.44
C LEU A 398 17.68 -26.63 8.05
N GLU A 399 18.11 -26.75 9.30
CA GLU A 399 18.16 -28.04 10.01
C GLU A 399 16.78 -28.52 10.46
N TRP A 400 15.84 -27.60 10.68
CA TRP A 400 14.50 -27.92 11.18
C TRP A 400 13.53 -28.40 10.09
N MET A 401 13.83 -28.17 8.82
CA MET A 401 12.97 -28.50 7.68
C MET A 401 13.44 -29.80 7.00
N SER A 402 12.49 -30.67 6.65
CA SER A 402 12.77 -31.92 5.91
C SER A 402 13.17 -31.63 4.47
N ASP A 403 13.90 -32.57 3.87
CA ASP A 403 14.32 -32.49 2.46
C ASP A 403 13.12 -32.40 1.49
N THR A 404 12.00 -33.05 1.86
CA THR A 404 10.75 -32.98 1.07
C THR A 404 10.21 -31.55 0.98
N THR A 405 10.09 -30.86 2.12
CA THR A 405 9.60 -29.47 2.15
C THR A 405 10.62 -28.53 1.53
N LYS A 406 11.93 -28.74 1.75
CA LYS A 406 13.00 -27.96 1.09
C LYS A 406 12.89 -28.04 -0.43
N ALA A 407 12.71 -29.25 -0.99
CA ALA A 407 12.57 -29.40 -2.44
C ALA A 407 11.37 -28.61 -3.00
N LYS A 408 10.24 -28.60 -2.31
CA LYS A 408 9.06 -27.82 -2.70
C LYS A 408 9.29 -26.31 -2.54
N ALA A 409 9.98 -25.88 -1.49
CA ALA A 409 10.36 -24.48 -1.31
C ALA A 409 11.30 -24.01 -2.44
N GLN A 410 12.26 -24.85 -2.87
CA GLN A 410 13.13 -24.55 -4.01
C GLN A 410 12.35 -24.47 -5.33
N GLU A 411 11.39 -25.37 -5.59
CA GLU A 411 10.50 -25.28 -6.75
C GLU A 411 9.73 -23.94 -6.75
N LYS A 412 9.21 -23.52 -5.60
CA LYS A 412 8.47 -22.26 -5.47
C LYS A 412 9.36 -21.04 -5.70
N LEU A 413 10.55 -21.00 -5.09
CA LEU A 413 11.53 -19.93 -5.29
C LEU A 413 11.95 -19.79 -6.74
N ALA A 414 12.20 -20.92 -7.43
CA ALA A 414 12.58 -20.93 -8.84
C ALA A 414 11.45 -20.44 -9.77
N ALA A 415 10.20 -20.53 -9.31
CA ALA A 415 9.01 -20.11 -10.08
C ALA A 415 8.61 -18.64 -9.83
N PHE A 416 9.36 -17.87 -9.02
CA PHE A 416 9.05 -16.46 -8.77
C PHE A 416 9.06 -15.66 -10.06
N THR A 417 7.96 -14.96 -10.33
CA THR A 417 7.92 -13.91 -11.34
C THR A 417 8.48 -12.62 -10.75
N VAL A 418 9.43 -12.00 -11.44
CA VAL A 418 10.12 -10.77 -10.97
C VAL A 418 9.70 -9.60 -11.84
N LYS A 419 9.12 -8.57 -11.21
CA LYS A 419 8.67 -7.33 -11.83
C LYS A 419 9.49 -6.15 -11.32
N ILE A 420 10.21 -5.46 -12.20
CA ILE A 420 11.11 -4.34 -11.86
C ILE A 420 10.80 -3.11 -12.66
N GLY A 421 10.58 -1.99 -11.98
CA GLY A 421 10.47 -0.65 -12.54
C GLY A 421 9.08 -0.34 -13.09
N TYR A 422 8.69 -1.00 -14.17
CA TYR A 422 7.44 -0.71 -14.90
C TYR A 422 6.98 -1.91 -15.72
N PRO A 423 5.65 -1.99 -16.07
CA PRO A 423 5.09 -3.07 -16.88
C PRO A 423 5.53 -2.96 -18.35
N ASP A 424 5.61 -4.12 -19.02
CA ASP A 424 5.93 -4.16 -20.47
C ASP A 424 4.72 -3.76 -21.34
N LYS A 425 3.51 -3.77 -20.77
CA LYS A 425 2.26 -3.41 -21.43
C LYS A 425 1.48 -2.46 -20.55
N TRP A 426 1.20 -1.27 -21.06
CA TRP A 426 0.43 -0.25 -20.37
C TRP A 426 -1.07 -0.46 -20.52
N ARG A 427 -1.82 -0.03 -19.51
CA ARG A 427 -3.28 -0.04 -19.53
C ARG A 427 -3.81 0.99 -20.53
N ASP A 428 -4.82 0.61 -21.31
CA ASP A 428 -5.53 1.51 -22.21
C ASP A 428 -6.58 2.34 -21.45
N TYR A 429 -6.42 3.66 -21.48
CA TYR A 429 -7.35 4.63 -20.92
C TYR A 429 -8.20 5.36 -21.98
N SER A 430 -8.21 4.89 -23.22
CA SER A 430 -8.98 5.54 -24.29
C SER A 430 -10.49 5.62 -23.98
N GLY A 431 -11.02 4.58 -23.32
CA GLY A 431 -12.43 4.51 -22.92
C GLY A 431 -12.81 5.35 -21.69
N LEU A 432 -11.84 5.89 -20.95
CA LEU A 432 -12.15 6.79 -19.83
C LEU A 432 -12.44 8.21 -20.35
N GLU A 433 -13.63 8.73 -20.04
CA GLU A 433 -13.98 10.11 -20.38
C GLU A 433 -13.73 11.04 -19.17
N ILE A 434 -12.99 12.12 -19.41
CA ILE A 434 -12.90 13.28 -18.49
C ILE A 434 -13.61 14.44 -19.15
N LYS A 435 -14.64 15.00 -18.49
CA LYS A 435 -15.53 16.04 -18.99
C LYS A 435 -15.40 17.31 -18.18
N ASP A 436 -15.66 18.45 -18.81
CA ASP A 436 -15.75 19.75 -18.15
C ASP A 436 -17.13 19.95 -17.52
N ASP A 437 -17.43 19.11 -16.53
CA ASP A 437 -18.67 19.18 -15.72
C ASP A 437 -18.36 19.35 -14.23
N SER A 438 -18.21 18.28 -13.45
CA SER A 438 -17.82 18.38 -12.06
C SER A 438 -16.64 17.46 -11.73
N TYR A 439 -15.85 17.84 -10.73
CA TYR A 439 -14.71 17.05 -10.27
C TYR A 439 -15.15 15.68 -9.77
N TRP A 440 -16.21 15.63 -8.92
CA TRP A 440 -16.80 14.37 -8.44
C TRP A 440 -17.29 13.47 -9.58
N ALA A 441 -18.00 14.03 -10.57
CA ALA A 441 -18.49 13.23 -11.69
C ALA A 441 -17.35 12.56 -12.48
N ASN A 442 -16.19 13.20 -12.58
CA ASN A 442 -15.01 12.61 -13.21
C ASN A 442 -14.39 11.49 -12.36
N VAL A 443 -14.33 11.66 -11.04
CA VAL A 443 -13.91 10.60 -10.11
C VAL A 443 -14.85 9.39 -10.22
N ARG A 444 -16.16 9.61 -10.23
CA ARG A 444 -17.15 8.54 -10.47
C ARG A 444 -16.91 7.79 -11.80
N ARG A 445 -16.73 8.53 -12.89
CA ARG A 445 -16.43 7.91 -14.21
C ARG A 445 -15.18 7.06 -14.17
N SER A 446 -14.15 7.52 -13.47
CA SER A 446 -12.93 6.73 -13.28
C SER A 446 -13.21 5.44 -12.50
N ASN A 447 -13.95 5.50 -11.40
CA ASN A 447 -14.28 4.32 -10.61
C ASN A 447 -15.14 3.32 -11.40
N ILE A 448 -16.12 3.81 -12.18
CA ILE A 448 -16.93 2.98 -13.08
C ILE A 448 -16.06 2.30 -14.14
N PHE A 449 -15.11 3.04 -14.71
CA PHE A 449 -14.16 2.51 -15.69
C PHE A 449 -13.26 1.42 -15.07
N ASP A 450 -12.80 1.62 -13.83
CA ASP A 450 -12.00 0.64 -13.11
C ASP A 450 -12.80 -0.61 -12.75
N MET A 451 -14.03 -0.45 -12.27
CA MET A 451 -14.91 -1.59 -11.98
C MET A 451 -15.26 -2.37 -13.25
N ALA A 452 -15.55 -1.68 -14.37
CA ALA A 452 -15.80 -2.34 -15.65
C ALA A 452 -14.58 -3.13 -16.15
N TYR A 453 -13.37 -2.60 -15.93
CA TYR A 453 -12.12 -3.29 -16.25
C TYR A 453 -11.94 -4.57 -15.42
N GLN A 454 -12.25 -4.55 -14.13
CA GLN A 454 -12.22 -5.75 -13.28
C GLN A 454 -13.31 -6.76 -13.66
N LEU A 455 -14.56 -6.31 -13.85
CA LEU A 455 -15.67 -7.19 -14.20
C LEU A 455 -15.47 -7.88 -15.56
N ALA A 456 -14.74 -7.24 -16.48
CA ALA A 456 -14.39 -7.85 -17.75
C ALA A 456 -13.51 -9.11 -17.62
N ASP A 457 -12.90 -9.35 -16.47
CA ASP A 457 -12.03 -10.51 -16.22
C ASP A 457 -12.75 -11.71 -15.59
N VAL A 458 -14.01 -11.60 -15.23
CA VAL A 458 -14.78 -12.70 -14.64
C VAL A 458 -14.75 -13.93 -15.55
N ASP A 459 -14.47 -15.09 -14.97
CA ASP A 459 -14.32 -16.38 -15.66
C ASP A 459 -13.22 -16.43 -16.75
N LYS A 460 -12.28 -15.45 -16.75
CA LYS A 460 -11.14 -15.43 -17.68
C LYS A 460 -9.85 -15.85 -17.00
N PRO A 461 -8.86 -16.31 -17.79
CA PRO A 461 -7.52 -16.52 -17.27
C PRO A 461 -6.92 -15.26 -16.64
N VAL A 462 -6.14 -15.46 -15.57
CA VAL A 462 -5.39 -14.37 -14.90
C VAL A 462 -4.30 -13.85 -15.84
N ASP A 463 -4.30 -12.55 -16.07
CA ASP A 463 -3.24 -11.87 -16.83
C ASP A 463 -2.06 -11.52 -15.88
N LYS A 464 -1.07 -12.41 -15.82
CA LYS A 464 0.13 -12.23 -14.99
C LYS A 464 1.02 -11.06 -15.43
N SER A 465 0.76 -10.42 -16.57
CA SER A 465 1.52 -9.23 -16.99
C SER A 465 1.10 -7.96 -16.27
N ARG A 466 -0.09 -7.92 -15.67
CA ARG A 466 -0.63 -6.77 -14.96
C ARG A 466 0.10 -6.53 -13.65
N TRP A 467 0.26 -5.26 -13.32
CA TRP A 467 0.84 -4.81 -12.06
C TRP A 467 -0.25 -4.35 -11.10
N HIS A 468 -0.03 -4.56 -9.79
CA HIS A 468 -0.94 -4.12 -8.73
C HIS A 468 -0.51 -2.79 -8.08
N MET A 469 0.65 -2.26 -8.48
CA MET A 469 1.15 -0.94 -8.11
C MET A 469 1.64 -0.20 -9.33
N ASN A 470 1.38 1.11 -9.39
CA ASN A 470 1.88 1.96 -10.46
C ASN A 470 3.39 2.20 -10.32
N PRO A 471 4.14 2.45 -11.41
CA PRO A 471 5.59 2.69 -11.36
C PRO A 471 6.04 3.81 -10.42
N GLN A 472 5.23 4.84 -10.23
CA GLN A 472 5.48 5.95 -9.30
C GLN A 472 5.12 5.66 -7.84
N THR A 473 4.75 4.44 -7.49
CA THR A 473 4.45 4.05 -6.11
C THR A 473 5.75 3.78 -5.33
N VAL A 474 5.94 4.45 -4.19
CA VAL A 474 7.05 4.20 -3.26
C VAL A 474 6.69 3.04 -2.35
N ASN A 475 6.71 1.84 -2.87
CA ASN A 475 6.46 0.58 -2.16
C ASN A 475 6.91 -0.61 -3.01
N ALA A 476 6.74 -1.84 -2.48
CA ALA A 476 6.93 -3.11 -3.15
C ALA A 476 5.82 -4.08 -2.73
N TYR A 477 5.70 -5.24 -3.39
CA TYR A 477 4.77 -6.28 -2.95
C TYR A 477 5.18 -7.68 -3.40
N TYR A 478 4.72 -8.68 -2.63
CA TYR A 478 4.59 -10.08 -3.06
C TYR A 478 3.12 -10.41 -3.28
N ASN A 479 2.79 -11.09 -4.38
CA ASN A 479 1.44 -11.60 -4.65
C ASN A 479 1.45 -13.14 -4.64
N PRO A 480 0.79 -13.79 -3.66
CA PRO A 480 0.81 -15.25 -3.54
C PRO A 480 0.12 -15.97 -4.69
N THR A 481 -0.95 -15.42 -5.26
CA THR A 481 -1.74 -16.08 -6.32
C THR A 481 -1.05 -16.08 -7.68
N THR A 482 -0.09 -15.20 -7.90
CA THR A 482 0.74 -15.16 -9.12
C THR A 482 2.18 -15.55 -8.85
N ASN A 483 2.54 -15.78 -7.58
CA ASN A 483 3.88 -16.07 -7.09
C ASN A 483 4.89 -15.05 -7.63
N GLU A 484 4.60 -13.76 -7.43
CA GLU A 484 5.39 -12.66 -7.99
C GLU A 484 5.87 -11.67 -6.93
N ILE A 485 7.06 -11.11 -7.15
CA ILE A 485 7.60 -9.96 -6.43
C ILE A 485 7.68 -8.76 -7.36
N CYS A 486 7.30 -7.59 -6.87
CA CYS A 486 7.25 -6.37 -7.69
C CYS A 486 7.88 -5.18 -6.97
N PHE A 487 8.75 -4.48 -7.71
CA PHE A 487 9.47 -3.29 -7.23
C PHE A 487 9.26 -2.15 -8.23
N PRO A 488 8.28 -1.26 -8.01
CA PRO A 488 8.04 -0.08 -8.84
C PRO A 488 9.25 0.85 -8.94
N ALA A 489 9.35 1.60 -10.02
CA ALA A 489 10.49 2.49 -10.29
C ALA A 489 10.77 3.49 -9.15
N ALA A 490 9.71 4.00 -8.50
CA ALA A 490 9.83 5.04 -7.49
C ALA A 490 10.57 4.61 -6.22
N ILE A 491 10.51 3.33 -5.81
CA ILE A 491 11.27 2.87 -4.64
C ILE A 491 12.75 2.62 -4.97
N LEU A 492 13.11 2.49 -6.25
CA LEU A 492 14.46 2.19 -6.72
C LEU A 492 15.35 3.43 -6.81
N GLN A 493 15.31 4.27 -5.78
CA GLN A 493 16.00 5.56 -5.66
C GLN A 493 16.58 5.71 -4.23
N PRO A 494 17.55 6.63 -4.02
CA PRO A 494 18.04 6.91 -2.66
C PRO A 494 16.90 7.34 -1.70
N PRO A 495 16.91 6.86 -0.45
CA PRO A 495 17.97 6.09 0.18
C PRO A 495 17.81 4.56 0.05
N PHE A 496 16.79 4.06 -0.65
CA PHE A 496 16.57 2.60 -0.79
C PHE A 496 17.58 1.97 -1.73
N PHE A 497 17.77 2.54 -2.92
CA PHE A 497 18.81 2.15 -3.86
C PHE A 497 19.63 3.37 -4.28
N ASN A 498 20.92 3.35 -3.98
CA ASN A 498 21.84 4.41 -4.38
C ASN A 498 22.92 3.81 -5.29
N PRO A 499 22.89 4.10 -6.61
CA PRO A 499 23.87 3.54 -7.56
C PRO A 499 25.32 3.98 -7.29
N ASP A 500 25.52 5.04 -6.49
CA ASP A 500 26.83 5.58 -6.09
C ASP A 500 27.28 5.10 -4.69
N ALA A 501 26.41 4.37 -3.96
CA ALA A 501 26.76 3.79 -2.66
C ALA A 501 27.56 2.49 -2.81
N ASP A 502 28.24 2.12 -1.72
CA ASP A 502 28.85 0.80 -1.60
C ASP A 502 27.80 -0.32 -1.49
N ASP A 503 28.20 -1.54 -1.86
CA ASP A 503 27.31 -2.69 -1.87
C ASP A 503 26.70 -2.99 -0.49
N ALA A 504 27.45 -2.77 0.60
CA ALA A 504 26.96 -3.03 1.96
C ALA A 504 25.69 -2.24 2.25
N VAL A 505 25.67 -0.94 1.90
CA VAL A 505 24.49 -0.09 2.08
C VAL A 505 23.34 -0.52 1.16
N ASN A 506 23.59 -0.81 -0.12
CA ASN A 506 22.54 -1.24 -1.04
C ASN A 506 21.93 -2.59 -0.66
N TYR A 507 22.76 -3.57 -0.23
CA TYR A 507 22.24 -4.84 0.30
C TYR A 507 21.48 -4.64 1.62
N GLY A 508 21.97 -3.76 2.51
CA GLY A 508 21.28 -3.43 3.77
C GLY A 508 19.97 -2.67 3.56
N ALA A 509 19.84 -1.88 2.50
CA ALA A 509 18.64 -1.11 2.18
C ALA A 509 17.71 -1.88 1.23
N ILE A 510 17.81 -1.63 -0.09
CA ILE A 510 16.90 -2.26 -1.07
C ILE A 510 17.05 -3.79 -1.09
N GLY A 511 18.24 -4.32 -0.78
CA GLY A 511 18.47 -5.77 -0.68
C GLY A 511 17.58 -6.40 0.40
N VAL A 512 17.46 -5.77 1.58
CA VAL A 512 16.56 -6.26 2.63
C VAL A 512 15.10 -6.15 2.20
N VAL A 513 14.69 -5.07 1.50
CA VAL A 513 13.32 -4.94 0.96
C VAL A 513 13.02 -6.06 -0.04
N ILE A 514 13.95 -6.39 -0.94
CA ILE A 514 13.78 -7.49 -1.89
C ILE A 514 13.70 -8.83 -1.16
N GLY A 515 14.57 -9.06 -0.18
CA GLY A 515 14.55 -10.26 0.66
C GLY A 515 13.26 -10.39 1.47
N HIS A 516 12.70 -9.26 1.94
CA HIS A 516 11.40 -9.18 2.62
C HIS A 516 10.28 -9.66 1.70
N GLU A 517 10.17 -9.12 0.49
CA GLU A 517 9.14 -9.55 -0.47
C GLU A 517 9.30 -11.02 -0.87
N MET A 518 10.52 -11.50 -1.05
CA MET A 518 10.77 -12.93 -1.30
C MET A 518 10.32 -13.80 -0.12
N THR A 519 10.56 -13.33 1.12
CA THR A 519 10.20 -14.08 2.33
C THR A 519 8.69 -14.14 2.53
N HIS A 520 7.91 -13.17 2.03
CA HIS A 520 6.46 -13.27 2.01
C HIS A 520 5.94 -14.51 1.26
N GLY A 521 6.68 -15.03 0.28
CA GLY A 521 6.37 -16.32 -0.33
C GLY A 521 6.39 -17.49 0.65
N PHE A 522 7.01 -17.32 1.81
CA PHE A 522 7.28 -18.36 2.80
C PHE A 522 6.91 -17.93 4.24
N ASP A 523 6.20 -16.81 4.42
CA ASP A 523 5.67 -16.38 5.71
C ASP A 523 4.50 -17.26 6.17
N ASP A 524 3.80 -16.88 7.25
CA ASP A 524 2.71 -17.65 7.82
C ASP A 524 1.52 -17.84 6.86
N GLN A 525 1.32 -16.94 5.90
CA GLN A 525 0.27 -17.01 4.89
C GLN A 525 0.81 -17.47 3.52
N GLY A 526 1.91 -16.87 3.04
CA GLY A 526 2.48 -17.19 1.73
C GLY A 526 2.91 -18.65 1.61
N ARG A 527 3.38 -19.27 2.70
CA ARG A 527 3.69 -20.69 2.73
C ARG A 527 2.53 -21.63 2.37
N ASN A 528 1.29 -21.16 2.45
CA ASN A 528 0.11 -21.93 2.13
C ASN A 528 -0.18 -21.99 0.62
N TYR A 529 0.56 -21.24 -0.20
CA TYR A 529 0.44 -21.22 -1.65
C TYR A 529 1.60 -21.97 -2.31
N ASP A 530 1.28 -22.81 -3.30
CA ASP A 530 2.29 -23.54 -4.06
C ASP A 530 3.04 -22.66 -5.08
N LYS A 531 3.93 -23.26 -5.85
CA LYS A 531 4.72 -22.57 -6.89
C LYS A 531 3.88 -21.95 -8.02
N ASP A 532 2.68 -22.45 -8.25
CA ASP A 532 1.76 -21.98 -9.28
C ASP A 532 0.79 -20.90 -8.76
N GLY A 533 0.83 -20.64 -7.43
CA GLY A 533 -0.02 -19.68 -6.73
C GLY A 533 -1.34 -20.25 -6.22
N ASN A 534 -1.48 -21.57 -6.16
CA ASN A 534 -2.67 -22.18 -5.61
C ASN A 534 -2.56 -22.37 -4.09
N LEU A 535 -3.65 -22.09 -3.38
CA LEU A 535 -3.81 -22.32 -1.94
C LEU A 535 -3.90 -23.82 -1.66
N ILE A 536 -2.74 -24.47 -1.57
CA ILE A 536 -2.56 -25.92 -1.37
C ILE A 536 -1.49 -26.14 -0.31
N ASP A 537 -1.79 -26.93 0.72
CA ASP A 537 -0.79 -27.34 1.69
C ASP A 537 0.22 -28.32 1.04
N TRP A 538 1.46 -27.86 0.91
CA TRP A 538 2.56 -28.62 0.31
C TRP A 538 3.64 -29.01 1.33
N TRP A 539 3.43 -28.68 2.61
CA TRP A 539 4.32 -28.97 3.71
C TRP A 539 4.11 -30.38 4.26
N THR A 540 5.16 -30.97 4.85
CA THR A 540 4.93 -32.11 5.73
C THR A 540 4.27 -31.63 7.02
N ALA A 541 3.46 -32.49 7.65
CA ALA A 541 2.79 -32.13 8.90
C ALA A 541 3.78 -31.76 10.02
N GLU A 542 4.91 -32.48 10.08
CA GLU A 542 5.97 -32.23 11.06
C GLU A 542 6.64 -30.87 10.82
N ASP A 543 6.91 -30.48 9.58
CA ASP A 543 7.52 -29.19 9.27
C ASP A 543 6.56 -28.04 9.52
N ALA A 544 5.26 -28.25 9.28
CA ALA A 544 4.23 -27.25 9.61
C ALA A 544 4.19 -26.99 11.13
N VAL A 545 4.31 -28.04 11.96
CA VAL A 545 4.40 -27.91 13.44
C VAL A 545 5.67 -27.14 13.83
N ARG A 546 6.84 -27.52 13.28
CA ARG A 546 8.12 -26.86 13.58
C ARG A 546 8.15 -25.38 13.15
N PHE A 547 7.50 -25.05 12.03
CA PHE A 547 7.32 -23.67 11.61
C PHE A 547 6.45 -22.92 12.63
N LYS A 548 5.30 -23.50 13.00
CA LYS A 548 4.37 -22.88 13.94
C LYS A 548 5.03 -22.61 15.30
N GLU A 549 5.82 -23.53 15.84
CA GLU A 549 6.55 -23.34 17.10
C GLU A 549 7.48 -22.12 17.06
N ARG A 550 8.18 -21.91 15.93
CA ARG A 550 9.04 -20.73 15.72
C ARG A 550 8.23 -19.44 15.54
N ALA A 551 7.16 -19.52 14.78
CA ALA A 551 6.25 -18.42 14.54
C ALA A 551 5.59 -17.96 15.85
N ASP A 552 5.10 -18.90 16.69
CA ASP A 552 4.50 -18.58 17.99
C ASP A 552 5.52 -17.91 18.93
N LYS A 553 6.77 -18.37 18.94
CA LYS A 553 7.83 -17.73 19.73
C LYS A 553 8.11 -16.30 19.25
N LEU A 554 8.00 -16.04 17.93
CA LEU A 554 8.13 -14.71 17.38
C LEU A 554 6.94 -13.82 17.78
N VAL A 555 5.72 -14.36 17.75
CA VAL A 555 4.52 -13.68 18.26
C VAL A 555 4.72 -13.24 19.69
N ASP A 556 5.15 -14.14 20.58
CA ASP A 556 5.38 -13.84 21.98
C ASP A 556 6.40 -12.71 22.19
N GLN A 557 7.46 -12.65 21.36
CA GLN A 557 8.45 -11.57 21.42
C GLN A 557 7.82 -10.20 21.09
N TYR A 558 6.96 -10.15 20.08
CA TYR A 558 6.34 -8.89 19.66
C TYR A 558 5.18 -8.47 20.56
N ASP A 559 4.41 -9.41 21.14
CA ASP A 559 3.34 -9.14 22.10
C ASP A 559 3.85 -8.47 23.40
N GLN A 560 5.14 -8.64 23.75
CA GLN A 560 5.76 -7.95 24.89
C GLN A 560 6.06 -6.48 24.63
N ILE A 561 5.96 -6.02 23.38
CA ILE A 561 6.31 -4.65 23.01
C ILE A 561 5.17 -3.70 23.38
N ILE A 562 5.45 -2.73 24.24
CA ILE A 562 4.55 -1.61 24.49
C ILE A 562 4.83 -0.54 23.45
N VAL A 563 3.84 -0.26 22.60
CA VAL A 563 3.97 0.71 21.50
C VAL A 563 3.69 2.14 21.96
N ILE A 564 2.73 2.32 22.87
CA ILE A 564 2.41 3.62 23.49
C ILE A 564 1.57 3.37 24.76
N ASP A 565 1.81 4.11 25.81
CA ASP A 565 1.12 4.01 27.10
C ASP A 565 1.08 2.54 27.60
N THR A 566 -0.09 1.93 27.62
CA THR A 566 -0.32 0.51 27.96
C THR A 566 -0.71 -0.34 26.76
N LEU A 567 -0.68 0.23 25.52
CA LEU A 567 -1.03 -0.49 24.32
C LEU A 567 0.15 -1.34 23.85
N HIS A 568 -0.07 -2.64 23.78
CA HIS A 568 0.88 -3.59 23.21
C HIS A 568 0.73 -3.72 21.70
N ALA A 569 1.81 -4.10 21.05
CA ALA A 569 1.77 -4.59 19.68
C ALA A 569 0.95 -5.89 19.61
N ASN A 570 0.39 -6.20 18.44
CA ASN A 570 -0.26 -7.48 18.20
C ASN A 570 0.67 -8.35 17.34
N GLY A 571 1.46 -9.20 18.02
CA GLY A 571 2.44 -10.07 17.36
C GLY A 571 1.79 -11.07 16.39
N ARG A 572 0.55 -11.52 16.65
CA ARG A 572 -0.18 -12.41 15.76
C ARG A 572 -0.63 -11.68 14.49
N PHE A 573 -1.14 -10.49 14.60
CA PHE A 573 -1.55 -9.68 13.47
C PHE A 573 -0.36 -9.26 12.59
N THR A 574 0.80 -8.96 13.20
CA THR A 574 2.01 -8.51 12.50
C THR A 574 2.97 -9.65 12.11
N LEU A 575 2.59 -10.91 12.34
CA LEU A 575 3.49 -12.06 12.22
C LEU A 575 4.15 -12.19 10.84
N GLY A 576 3.37 -12.10 9.75
CA GLY A 576 3.90 -12.25 8.39
C GLY A 576 4.94 -11.19 8.06
N GLU A 577 4.66 -9.93 8.41
CA GLU A 577 5.59 -8.82 8.24
C GLU A 577 6.88 -9.00 9.06
N ASN A 578 6.73 -9.46 10.30
CA ASN A 578 7.89 -9.71 11.16
C ASN A 578 8.75 -10.89 10.65
N ILE A 579 8.13 -11.96 10.12
CA ILE A 579 8.85 -13.06 9.46
C ILE A 579 9.58 -12.54 8.23
N ALA A 580 8.92 -11.70 7.42
CA ALA A 580 9.49 -11.12 6.20
C ALA A 580 10.67 -10.19 6.50
N ASP A 581 10.61 -9.37 7.55
CA ASP A 581 11.74 -8.54 8.01
C ASP A 581 12.94 -9.37 8.43
N HIS A 582 12.73 -10.41 9.25
CA HIS A 582 13.79 -11.30 9.71
C HIS A 582 14.44 -12.06 8.55
N GLY A 583 13.61 -12.65 7.69
CA GLY A 583 14.08 -13.36 6.50
C GLY A 583 14.81 -12.43 5.54
N GLY A 584 14.26 -11.25 5.28
CA GLY A 584 14.84 -10.22 4.43
C GLY A 584 16.25 -9.83 4.88
N LEU A 585 16.43 -9.57 6.19
CA LEU A 585 17.72 -9.25 6.79
C LEU A 585 18.73 -10.38 6.59
N LEU A 586 18.37 -11.62 6.87
CA LEU A 586 19.26 -12.77 6.78
C LEU A 586 19.61 -13.13 5.34
N VAL A 587 18.64 -13.05 4.42
CA VAL A 587 18.82 -13.31 2.99
C VAL A 587 19.71 -12.24 2.36
N ALA A 588 19.46 -10.97 2.63
CA ALA A 588 20.25 -9.87 2.10
C ALA A 588 21.68 -9.88 2.65
N HIS A 589 21.87 -10.19 3.93
CA HIS A 589 23.20 -10.35 4.52
C HIS A 589 23.98 -11.51 3.87
N GLN A 590 23.34 -12.67 3.68
CA GLN A 590 23.96 -13.80 2.98
C GLN A 590 24.33 -13.44 1.54
N ALA A 591 23.45 -12.74 0.82
CA ALA A 591 23.72 -12.28 -0.55
C ALA A 591 24.90 -11.31 -0.58
N TYR A 592 24.98 -10.40 0.39
CA TYR A 592 26.11 -9.50 0.55
C TYR A 592 27.42 -10.27 0.77
N LEU A 593 27.46 -11.21 1.70
CA LEU A 593 28.62 -12.06 1.93
C LEU A 593 29.02 -12.86 0.68
N ASN A 594 28.05 -13.39 -0.06
CA ASN A 594 28.31 -14.07 -1.33
C ASN A 594 28.95 -13.13 -2.34
N SER A 595 28.58 -11.86 -2.39
CA SER A 595 29.16 -10.86 -3.29
C SER A 595 30.63 -10.54 -3.00
N LEU A 596 31.09 -10.82 -1.78
CA LEU A 596 32.47 -10.62 -1.34
C LEU A 596 33.36 -11.85 -1.55
N LYS A 597 32.80 -13.02 -1.89
CA LYS A 597 33.60 -14.25 -2.09
C LYS A 597 34.69 -14.04 -3.14
N GLY A 598 35.94 -14.32 -2.77
CA GLY A 598 37.10 -14.14 -3.64
C GLY A 598 37.59 -12.69 -3.85
N LYS A 599 37.02 -11.74 -3.10
CA LYS A 599 37.43 -10.34 -3.08
C LYS A 599 38.08 -10.00 -1.73
N GLU A 600 38.91 -8.95 -1.71
CA GLU A 600 39.39 -8.37 -0.45
C GLU A 600 38.21 -7.75 0.33
N THR A 601 38.25 -7.89 1.66
CA THR A 601 37.28 -7.24 2.53
C THR A 601 37.33 -5.72 2.31
N PRO A 602 36.20 -5.05 2.00
CA PRO A 602 36.21 -3.61 1.82
C PRO A 602 36.74 -2.88 3.06
N ALA A 603 37.53 -1.84 2.81
CA ALA A 603 38.01 -0.97 3.87
C ALA A 603 36.85 -0.21 4.53
N PRO A 604 36.97 0.13 5.82
CA PRO A 604 35.96 0.98 6.47
C PRO A 604 35.76 2.31 5.74
N ILE A 605 34.50 2.73 5.63
CA ILE A 605 34.06 4.02 5.03
C ILE A 605 33.41 4.84 6.14
N ASP A 606 33.77 6.12 6.28
CA ASP A 606 33.26 7.03 7.31
C ASP A 606 33.42 6.49 8.74
N GLY A 607 34.42 5.65 9.00
CA GLY A 607 34.66 5.05 10.31
C GLY A 607 33.85 3.77 10.60
N PHE A 608 33.01 3.31 9.68
CA PHE A 608 32.19 2.11 9.80
C PHE A 608 32.72 0.98 8.93
N THR A 609 32.76 -0.23 9.50
CA THR A 609 33.02 -1.45 8.74
C THR A 609 31.90 -1.72 7.75
N ASN A 610 32.18 -2.54 6.74
CA ASN A 610 31.15 -2.97 5.77
C ASN A 610 29.94 -3.64 6.43
N GLU A 611 30.16 -4.46 7.48
CA GLU A 611 29.06 -5.08 8.25
C GLU A 611 28.22 -4.02 8.99
N GLN A 612 28.86 -3.04 9.61
CA GLN A 612 28.15 -1.94 10.26
C GLN A 612 27.35 -1.13 9.25
N ARG A 613 27.91 -0.86 8.07
CA ARG A 613 27.24 -0.12 7.00
C ARG A 613 26.00 -0.84 6.46
N PHE A 614 26.04 -2.19 6.41
CA PHE A 614 24.85 -2.99 6.06
C PHE A 614 23.70 -2.72 7.03
N PHE A 615 23.90 -2.84 8.33
CA PHE A 615 22.86 -2.65 9.33
C PHE A 615 22.43 -1.17 9.47
N LEU A 616 23.34 -0.23 9.29
CA LEU A 616 22.99 1.20 9.22
C LEU A 616 22.13 1.50 7.98
N GLY A 617 22.45 0.93 6.81
CA GLY A 617 21.62 1.01 5.61
C GLY A 617 20.19 0.55 5.87
N TYR A 618 20.02 -0.59 6.55
CA TYR A 618 18.71 -1.09 6.94
C TYR A 618 17.96 -0.14 7.88
N ALA A 619 18.61 0.26 8.97
CA ALA A 619 17.94 1.06 9.99
C ALA A 619 17.47 2.41 9.46
N THR A 620 18.26 3.05 8.58
CA THR A 620 17.92 4.36 8.01
C THR A 620 16.64 4.37 7.20
N LEU A 621 16.17 3.23 6.67
CA LEU A 621 14.88 3.13 5.98
C LEU A 621 13.69 3.36 6.91
N TRP A 622 13.84 3.07 8.20
CA TRP A 622 12.74 3.06 9.16
C TRP A 622 12.67 4.30 10.05
N GLY A 623 13.63 5.24 9.90
CA GLY A 623 13.63 6.51 10.64
C GLY A 623 12.32 7.26 10.41
N GLN A 624 11.57 7.55 11.49
CA GLN A 624 10.28 8.25 11.39
C GLN A 624 9.89 8.97 12.68
N ASN A 625 9.13 10.05 12.50
CA ASN A 625 8.30 10.67 13.52
C ASN A 625 6.84 10.27 13.28
N ILE A 626 6.07 10.03 14.35
CA ILE A 626 4.69 9.55 14.26
C ILE A 626 3.87 10.10 15.43
N ARG A 627 2.61 10.48 15.17
CA ARG A 627 1.69 10.99 16.20
C ARG A 627 1.09 9.87 17.04
N PRO A 628 0.75 10.14 18.31
CA PRO A 628 0.14 9.14 19.19
C PRO A 628 -1.14 8.52 18.62
N GLU A 629 -1.99 9.31 17.99
CA GLU A 629 -3.24 8.85 17.36
C GLU A 629 -2.94 7.86 16.23
N GLU A 630 -1.96 8.16 15.40
CA GLU A 630 -1.53 7.29 14.30
C GLU A 630 -0.87 6.01 14.81
N ILE A 631 -0.10 6.05 15.92
CA ILE A 631 0.40 4.82 16.57
C ILE A 631 -0.76 3.92 16.95
N ARG A 632 -1.79 4.45 17.64
CA ARG A 632 -2.96 3.68 18.06
C ARG A 632 -3.74 3.13 16.88
N ARG A 633 -3.95 3.97 15.86
CA ARG A 633 -4.65 3.57 14.64
C ARG A 633 -3.90 2.43 13.94
N ARG A 634 -2.62 2.60 13.66
CA ARG A 634 -1.82 1.59 12.96
C ARG A 634 -1.74 0.27 13.71
N THR A 635 -1.59 0.30 15.01
CA THR A 635 -1.57 -0.93 15.83
C THR A 635 -2.85 -1.75 15.68
N LYS A 636 -3.99 -1.11 15.37
CA LYS A 636 -5.27 -1.81 15.13
C LYS A 636 -5.45 -2.30 13.70
N ILE A 637 -5.00 -1.53 12.68
CA ILE A 637 -5.40 -1.77 11.29
C ILE A 637 -4.27 -2.11 10.33
N ASP A 638 -3.01 -1.90 10.71
CA ASP A 638 -1.84 -2.10 9.86
C ASP A 638 -1.08 -3.36 10.29
N PRO A 639 -0.85 -4.34 9.39
CA PRO A 639 -0.12 -5.56 9.72
C PRO A 639 1.37 -5.33 9.95
N HIS A 640 1.91 -4.13 9.68
CA HIS A 640 3.32 -3.83 9.89
C HIS A 640 3.58 -3.35 11.31
N SER A 641 4.64 -3.84 11.92
CA SER A 641 5.21 -3.26 13.13
C SER A 641 5.67 -1.82 12.89
N LEU A 642 5.68 -0.97 13.92
CA LEU A 642 6.18 0.40 13.82
C LEU A 642 7.68 0.40 13.51
N GLY A 643 8.18 1.41 12.79
CA GLY A 643 9.56 1.49 12.29
C GLY A 643 10.63 1.19 13.35
N LYS A 644 10.48 1.72 14.57
CA LYS A 644 11.37 1.40 15.69
C LYS A 644 11.49 -0.11 15.95
N TRP A 645 10.39 -0.83 15.86
CA TRP A 645 10.35 -2.25 16.19
C TRP A 645 10.70 -3.13 14.99
N ARG A 646 10.50 -2.66 13.76
CA ARG A 646 11.07 -3.29 12.57
C ARG A 646 12.60 -3.31 12.65
N VAL A 647 13.23 -2.31 13.28
CA VAL A 647 14.67 -2.28 13.53
C VAL A 647 15.04 -3.08 14.79
N ASN A 648 14.62 -2.60 15.95
CA ASN A 648 15.13 -3.12 17.22
C ASN A 648 14.69 -4.56 17.51
N ALA A 649 13.40 -4.90 17.30
CA ALA A 649 12.93 -6.25 17.57
C ALA A 649 13.48 -7.26 16.55
N ALA A 650 13.57 -6.90 15.28
CA ALA A 650 14.15 -7.77 14.26
C ALA A 650 15.63 -8.04 14.54
N LEU A 651 16.44 -7.00 14.75
CA LEU A 651 17.89 -7.13 14.91
C LEU A 651 18.30 -7.92 16.17
N ARG A 652 17.45 -7.96 17.20
CA ARG A 652 17.69 -8.81 18.39
C ARG A 652 17.75 -10.30 18.05
N ASN A 653 17.19 -10.71 16.90
CA ASN A 653 17.22 -12.09 16.42
C ASN A 653 18.36 -12.37 15.42
N ILE A 654 19.11 -11.35 14.98
CA ILE A 654 20.09 -11.43 13.88
C ILE A 654 21.51 -11.57 14.44
N ALA A 655 22.06 -12.77 14.46
CA ALA A 655 23.37 -13.04 15.04
C ALA A 655 24.53 -12.19 14.46
N PRO A 656 24.64 -11.93 13.13
CA PRO A 656 25.66 -11.05 12.58
C PRO A 656 25.65 -9.62 13.13
N PHE A 657 24.48 -9.10 13.51
CA PHE A 657 24.36 -7.77 14.12
C PHE A 657 25.14 -7.65 15.42
N TYR A 658 25.17 -8.70 16.23
CA TYR A 658 25.90 -8.74 17.50
C TYR A 658 27.39 -8.60 17.30
N ALA A 659 27.94 -9.27 16.30
CA ALA A 659 29.36 -9.17 15.97
C ALA A 659 29.70 -7.78 15.39
N ALA A 660 28.85 -7.20 14.56
CA ALA A 660 29.08 -5.90 13.94
C ALA A 660 29.15 -4.75 14.95
N PHE A 661 28.33 -4.80 16.02
CA PHE A 661 28.22 -3.71 17.00
C PHE A 661 28.65 -4.10 18.41
N ASP A 662 29.32 -5.26 18.59
CA ASP A 662 29.83 -5.76 19.89
C ASP A 662 28.72 -5.80 20.96
N ILE A 663 27.52 -6.29 20.59
CA ILE A 663 26.39 -6.41 21.51
C ILE A 663 26.62 -7.54 22.51
N LYS A 664 26.50 -7.27 23.79
CA LYS A 664 26.86 -8.17 24.90
C LYS A 664 25.69 -8.44 25.83
N GLU A 665 25.81 -9.50 26.60
CA GLU A 665 24.90 -9.76 27.72
C GLU A 665 24.88 -8.57 28.68
N GLY A 666 23.67 -8.12 28.99
CA GLY A 666 23.41 -6.90 29.76
C GLY A 666 23.00 -5.70 28.92
N ASP A 667 23.27 -5.69 27.61
CA ASP A 667 22.75 -4.65 26.71
C ASP A 667 21.24 -4.84 26.48
N PRO A 668 20.42 -3.77 26.42
CA PRO A 668 18.99 -3.87 26.11
C PRO A 668 18.69 -4.52 24.74
N MET A 669 19.59 -4.39 23.76
CA MET A 669 19.47 -5.06 22.46
C MET A 669 19.89 -6.54 22.49
N PHE A 670 20.43 -7.02 23.62
CA PHE A 670 20.85 -8.41 23.75
C PHE A 670 19.66 -9.35 23.91
N MET A 671 19.66 -10.45 23.20
CA MET A 671 18.78 -11.60 23.38
C MET A 671 19.64 -12.86 23.40
N ALA A 672 19.44 -13.72 24.39
CA ALA A 672 20.22 -14.95 24.50
C ALA A 672 20.05 -15.82 23.24
N PRO A 673 21.09 -16.51 22.75
CA PRO A 673 21.01 -17.32 21.53
C PRO A 673 19.84 -18.33 21.53
N ALA A 674 19.52 -18.91 22.69
CA ALA A 674 18.40 -19.85 22.83
C ALA A 674 17.02 -19.20 22.65
N ASP A 675 16.93 -17.88 22.82
CA ASP A 675 15.68 -17.12 22.70
C ASP A 675 15.50 -16.50 21.32
N ARG A 676 16.56 -16.44 20.52
CA ARG A 676 16.46 -15.92 19.14
C ARG A 676 15.63 -16.85 18.26
N VAL A 677 14.88 -16.23 17.37
CA VAL A 677 14.05 -16.94 16.39
C VAL A 677 14.70 -16.80 15.01
N VAL A 678 14.97 -17.94 14.40
CA VAL A 678 15.40 -18.03 12.99
C VAL A 678 14.45 -18.99 12.30
N ILE A 679 13.74 -18.47 11.31
CA ILE A 679 12.83 -19.26 10.46
C ILE A 679 13.49 -19.52 9.12
N TRP A 680 13.97 -18.48 8.42
CA TRP A 680 14.60 -18.54 7.11
C TRP A 680 16.07 -18.17 7.10
#